data_fe3d5cd6deb00a1b0df68d340f7b43ff
#
_entry.id   fe3d5cd6deb00a1b0df68d340f7b43ff
#
_cell.length_a   1.000
_cell.length_b   1.000
_cell.length_c   1.000
_cell.angle_alpha   90.00
_cell.angle_beta   90.00
_cell.angle_gamma   90.00
#
_symmetry.space_group_name_H-M   'P 1'
#
loop_
_entity.id
_entity.type
_entity.pdbx_description
1 polymer ?
#
loop_
_entity_poly.entity_id
_entity_poly.type
_entity_poly.pdbx_seq_one_letter_code
_entity_poly.pdbx_strand_id
1 'polypeptide(L)'
;MRYVRSILQQGVFHPRRTVIVALLLSLLAAAMIVDWEHRSLDLHIDPTLDRLLPDDEPAQAAFERLSLTFGAPDQLIVGLEMAQVFSPEGLRAVALATRQVRAIPGVRDVASLATVPNLLADDEALDVSSFTRQAEVDPGSIDLMARQVANNPLYAGSLVTDDGQMAALIITLQGVDARQYLAADLDARLRDAAAVPGVTRVRLTGASAIQAATTDALMGTLILILPLLVALLLALLWLAFRSLRATVAAALTLTVTLLWTTALQVQLGWSFNMVTVIVPALVITLGLSYTVHVLSEMMVAGLDGGLPARLKALERASLPLALCGATTATGFLALSLSPLPAIREFALLSAFGVLVAIVLILVLLPALLPARRDPPRDSWDLRLARRTAPRLSAWVIRHRGLILGAGVGVTLVAALGALQIRSGAEYIRNFPADNTLRQDFEVLNDRLGGATLVSVFVETFVNSALTEPDLLREIDALQDWFRRQPEVGSALSYVDYLKVLNQSLNEGDPAYFALPDSGPAAKQILVFGASDALKRVVDPSHRSAVISLRLNVDDSAAIAAFVRRAEERLSQLPRPLDASLTGMPVLATRTVEVLASGQWQSLAVAVGVIWLLLALLFNSARAAALALLPNLAVIAIYFGLLGYTGIGLNPTTSLIACIVLGVAVDDTIQFLARFNGAARREGDERAGVEFALAHTLRPVTLTSIGLVIGFLAFTGSDLQSHVQFGLLASATLAMAWLIDLTVTPALGSKLRIVTLWDLIRVDLGQNPQHTIPLFSGLSLRQVRLFALTARMEQLAPTALLIREGEIARDMFVVVEGHFEAWVERDGGRKRLATMARGAVIGEAGYFGQRRTAHVEATRDARVLRFNAADLERMRKRYPRIAATLFRNLNRIQAERIARMTALVR
;
A
#
# COMPACT_ATOMS: atom_id res chain seq x y z
N MET A 1 23.10 16.36 13.75
CA MET A 1 22.68 17.73 14.14
C MET A 1 23.32 18.82 13.28
N ARG A 2 24.66 18.92 13.18
CA ARG A 2 25.31 20.00 12.40
C ARG A 2 24.88 19.99 10.91
N TYR A 3 24.86 18.83 10.26
CA TYR A 3 24.41 18.70 8.86
C TYR A 3 22.93 19.05 8.65
N VAL A 4 22.04 18.53 9.50
CA VAL A 4 20.59 18.85 9.43
C VAL A 4 20.38 20.36 9.60
N ARG A 5 21.04 20.97 10.57
CA ARG A 5 20.98 22.42 10.78
C ARG A 5 21.49 23.20 9.58
N SER A 6 22.59 22.78 8.95
CA SER A 6 23.14 23.40 7.74
C SER A 6 22.12 23.35 6.59
N ILE A 7 21.44 22.23 6.39
CA ILE A 7 20.40 22.06 5.35
C ILE A 7 19.20 22.97 5.64
N LEU A 8 18.72 23.02 6.88
CA LEU A 8 17.61 23.89 7.28
C LEU A 8 17.97 25.38 7.14
N GLN A 9 19.23 25.73 7.43
CA GLN A 9 19.74 27.09 7.24
C GLN A 9 19.66 27.52 5.79
N GLN A 10 19.92 26.65 4.82
CA GLN A 10 19.82 26.99 3.40
C GLN A 10 18.39 27.39 3.01
N GLY A 11 17.38 26.61 3.42
CA GLY A 11 15.97 26.93 3.15
C GLY A 11 15.53 28.26 3.76
N VAL A 12 16.00 28.59 4.97
CA VAL A 12 15.57 29.77 5.72
C VAL A 12 16.36 31.03 5.31
N PHE A 13 17.70 30.94 5.20
CA PHE A 13 18.59 32.12 4.97
C PHE A 13 18.93 32.35 3.51
N HIS A 14 18.83 31.33 2.63
CA HIS A 14 19.11 31.44 1.21
C HIS A 14 17.93 30.98 0.32
N PRO A 15 16.72 31.55 0.51
CA PRO A 15 15.51 31.05 -0.15
C PRO A 15 15.59 31.05 -1.69
N ARG A 16 16.20 32.10 -2.27
CA ARG A 16 16.36 32.21 -3.73
C ARG A 16 17.20 31.08 -4.31
N ARG A 17 18.33 30.74 -3.66
CA ARG A 17 19.17 29.59 -4.11
C ARG A 17 18.42 28.26 -4.01
N THR A 18 17.71 28.05 -2.92
CA THR A 18 16.91 26.83 -2.71
C THR A 18 15.83 26.67 -3.80
N VAL A 19 15.10 27.75 -4.10
CA VAL A 19 14.06 27.75 -5.13
C VAL A 19 14.66 27.52 -6.53
N ILE A 20 15.79 28.15 -6.85
CA ILE A 20 16.48 27.95 -8.14
C ILE A 20 16.95 26.49 -8.30
N VAL A 21 17.57 25.91 -7.27
CA VAL A 21 18.02 24.52 -7.31
C VAL A 21 16.83 23.58 -7.45
N ALA A 22 15.75 23.79 -6.68
CA ALA A 22 14.54 22.98 -6.81
C ALA A 22 13.91 23.12 -8.21
N LEU A 23 13.90 24.33 -8.79
CA LEU A 23 13.40 24.57 -10.14
C LEU A 23 14.24 23.83 -11.20
N LEU A 24 15.58 23.93 -11.12
CA LEU A 24 16.47 23.26 -12.07
C LEU A 24 16.32 21.73 -12.01
N LEU A 25 16.26 21.17 -10.82
CA LEU A 25 16.01 19.75 -10.64
C LEU A 25 14.61 19.34 -11.12
N SER A 26 13.62 20.21 -10.94
CA SER A 26 12.27 19.96 -11.44
C SER A 26 12.17 20.04 -12.96
N LEU A 27 12.91 20.94 -13.59
CA LEU A 27 13.02 21.00 -15.05
C LEU A 27 13.72 19.75 -15.61
N LEU A 28 14.76 19.29 -14.93
CA LEU A 28 15.41 18.03 -15.28
C LEU A 28 14.44 16.85 -15.14
N ALA A 29 13.72 16.76 -14.03
CA ALA A 29 12.71 15.73 -13.79
C ALA A 29 11.59 15.78 -14.85
N ALA A 30 11.11 16.98 -15.19
CA ALA A 30 10.12 17.16 -16.26
C ALA A 30 10.64 16.71 -17.62
N ALA A 31 11.91 17.01 -17.94
CA ALA A 31 12.54 16.57 -19.17
C ALA A 31 12.67 15.04 -19.27
N MET A 32 12.78 14.36 -18.12
CA MET A 32 12.84 12.90 -18.02
C MET A 32 11.50 12.20 -18.26
N ILE A 33 10.38 12.91 -18.12
CA ILE A 33 9.02 12.38 -18.32
C ILE A 33 8.56 12.56 -19.77
N VAL A 34 9.23 13.41 -20.55
CA VAL A 34 8.84 13.70 -21.93
C VAL A 34 9.53 12.73 -22.88
N ASP A 35 8.73 12.03 -23.67
CA ASP A 35 9.21 11.35 -24.88
C ASP A 35 9.46 12.41 -25.97
N TRP A 36 10.73 12.69 -26.23
CA TRP A 36 11.17 13.71 -27.18
C TRP A 36 10.95 13.31 -28.64
N GLU A 37 10.86 12.00 -28.93
CA GLU A 37 10.62 11.50 -30.27
C GLU A 37 9.16 11.71 -30.67
N HIS A 38 8.23 11.37 -29.79
CA HIS A 38 6.79 11.45 -30.04
C HIS A 38 6.15 12.74 -29.50
N ARG A 39 6.91 13.63 -28.84
CA ARG A 39 6.42 14.87 -28.19
C ARG A 39 5.24 14.64 -27.26
N SER A 40 5.23 13.54 -26.58
CA SER A 40 4.20 13.11 -25.63
C SER A 40 4.78 12.90 -24.22
N LEU A 41 3.90 12.76 -23.24
CA LEU A 41 4.34 12.32 -21.92
C LEU A 41 4.56 10.81 -21.96
N ASP A 42 5.73 10.36 -21.53
CA ASP A 42 6.07 8.94 -21.44
C ASP A 42 5.44 8.29 -20.18
N LEU A 43 4.10 8.36 -20.12
CA LEU A 43 3.34 7.75 -19.05
C LEU A 43 2.76 6.41 -19.53
N HIS A 44 3.45 5.33 -19.24
CA HIS A 44 3.01 3.98 -19.60
C HIS A 44 1.95 3.50 -18.59
N ILE A 45 0.75 3.16 -19.09
CA ILE A 45 -0.30 2.48 -18.33
C ILE A 45 -0.32 1.03 -18.76
N ASP A 46 -0.23 0.13 -17.79
CA ASP A 46 -0.24 -1.31 -17.99
C ASP A 46 -1.45 -1.92 -17.29
N PRO A 47 -2.50 -2.29 -18.05
CA PRO A 47 -3.70 -2.91 -17.50
C PRO A 47 -3.55 -4.42 -17.30
N THR A 48 -2.41 -5.01 -17.71
CA THR A 48 -2.21 -6.46 -17.67
C THR A 48 -1.97 -6.95 -16.25
N LEU A 49 -2.19 -8.24 -16.02
CA LEU A 49 -1.86 -8.88 -14.75
C LEU A 49 -0.40 -9.33 -14.68
N ASP A 50 0.40 -9.14 -15.73
CA ASP A 50 1.77 -9.66 -15.83
C ASP A 50 2.66 -9.13 -14.69
N ARG A 51 2.51 -7.86 -14.33
CA ARG A 51 3.22 -7.25 -13.19
C ARG A 51 2.70 -7.68 -11.81
N LEU A 52 1.56 -8.36 -11.78
CA LEU A 52 0.99 -8.94 -10.57
C LEU A 52 1.33 -10.42 -10.39
N LEU A 53 2.17 -10.99 -11.26
CA LEU A 53 2.64 -12.36 -11.22
C LEU A 53 4.08 -12.42 -10.68
N PRO A 54 4.45 -13.49 -9.96
CA PRO A 54 5.85 -13.73 -9.61
C PRO A 54 6.71 -13.98 -10.86
N ASP A 55 7.96 -13.52 -10.85
CA ASP A 55 8.89 -13.63 -12.00
C ASP A 55 9.16 -15.09 -12.46
N ASP A 56 9.01 -16.09 -11.59
CA ASP A 56 9.30 -17.50 -11.83
C ASP A 56 8.05 -18.41 -11.81
N GLU A 57 6.85 -17.87 -12.13
CA GLU A 57 5.61 -18.66 -12.07
C GLU A 57 5.50 -19.62 -13.27
N PRO A 58 5.42 -20.94 -13.05
CA PRO A 58 5.32 -21.94 -14.15
C PRO A 58 4.12 -21.72 -15.06
N ALA A 59 2.98 -21.26 -14.52
CA ALA A 59 1.78 -21.00 -15.30
C ALA A 59 1.97 -19.80 -16.25
N GLN A 60 2.80 -18.81 -15.89
CA GLN A 60 3.18 -17.71 -16.77
C GLN A 60 4.09 -18.20 -17.90
N ALA A 61 5.10 -18.99 -17.58
CA ALA A 61 5.98 -19.57 -18.60
C ALA A 61 5.18 -20.46 -19.59
N ALA A 62 4.18 -21.19 -19.11
CA ALA A 62 3.27 -21.95 -19.97
C ALA A 62 2.40 -21.02 -20.84
N PHE A 63 1.92 -19.89 -20.30
CA PHE A 63 1.16 -18.89 -21.03
C PHE A 63 1.98 -18.25 -22.15
N GLU A 64 3.24 -17.91 -21.88
CA GLU A 64 4.15 -17.36 -22.88
C GLU A 64 4.43 -18.38 -24.00
N ARG A 65 4.73 -19.65 -23.67
CA ARG A 65 4.93 -20.72 -24.68
C ARG A 65 3.69 -20.92 -25.52
N LEU A 66 2.51 -20.96 -24.89
CA LEU A 66 1.23 -21.07 -25.60
C LEU A 66 1.04 -19.88 -26.56
N SER A 67 1.30 -18.67 -26.08
CA SER A 67 1.17 -17.45 -26.90
C SER A 67 2.15 -17.39 -28.07
N LEU A 68 3.38 -17.89 -27.89
CA LEU A 68 4.38 -17.99 -28.96
C LEU A 68 4.01 -19.06 -30.01
N THR A 69 3.41 -20.17 -29.59
CA THR A 69 3.10 -21.31 -30.46
C THR A 69 1.79 -21.11 -31.22
N PHE A 70 0.75 -20.64 -30.54
CA PHE A 70 -0.62 -20.57 -31.09
C PHE A 70 -1.12 -19.15 -31.32
N GLY A 71 -0.33 -18.13 -30.94
CA GLY A 71 -0.75 -16.73 -30.84
C GLY A 71 -1.38 -16.42 -29.49
N ALA A 72 -1.40 -15.15 -29.13
CA ALA A 72 -2.05 -14.72 -27.90
C ALA A 72 -3.53 -15.19 -27.90
N PRO A 73 -4.04 -15.81 -26.82
CA PRO A 73 -5.42 -16.25 -26.74
C PRO A 73 -6.38 -15.07 -26.51
N ASP A 74 -6.10 -13.95 -27.17
CA ASP A 74 -6.82 -12.69 -27.01
C ASP A 74 -8.04 -12.71 -27.94
N GLN A 75 -9.13 -13.22 -27.41
CA GLN A 75 -10.40 -13.35 -28.12
C GLN A 75 -11.44 -12.43 -27.49
N LEU A 76 -12.15 -11.69 -28.34
CA LEU A 76 -13.37 -11.02 -28.00
C LEU A 76 -14.56 -11.93 -28.35
N ILE A 77 -15.55 -11.93 -27.51
CA ILE A 77 -16.82 -12.64 -27.75
C ILE A 77 -17.91 -11.59 -27.91
N VAL A 78 -18.54 -11.58 -29.07
CA VAL A 78 -19.73 -10.78 -29.37
C VAL A 78 -20.92 -11.69 -29.45
N GLY A 79 -21.86 -11.57 -28.53
CA GLY A 79 -23.13 -12.28 -28.50
C GLY A 79 -24.22 -11.48 -29.21
N LEU A 80 -24.87 -12.07 -30.16
CA LEU A 80 -26.00 -11.50 -30.89
C LEU A 80 -27.30 -12.09 -30.35
N GLU A 81 -28.02 -11.37 -29.52
CA GLU A 81 -29.33 -11.80 -29.02
C GLU A 81 -30.39 -11.60 -30.13
N MET A 82 -31.17 -12.64 -30.42
CA MET A 82 -32.21 -12.61 -31.44
C MET A 82 -33.33 -13.58 -31.06
N ALA A 83 -34.48 -13.48 -31.74
CA ALA A 83 -35.63 -14.32 -31.44
C ALA A 83 -35.33 -15.82 -31.73
N GLN A 84 -34.61 -16.11 -32.83
CA GLN A 84 -34.20 -17.47 -33.21
C GLN A 84 -33.03 -17.40 -34.19
N VAL A 85 -31.91 -18.02 -33.84
CA VAL A 85 -30.69 -18.09 -34.65
C VAL A 85 -30.90 -18.92 -35.91
N PHE A 86 -31.49 -20.12 -35.73
CA PHE A 86 -31.82 -21.00 -36.82
C PHE A 86 -33.15 -20.60 -37.47
N SER A 87 -33.13 -19.46 -38.13
CA SER A 87 -34.18 -18.93 -39.00
C SER A 87 -33.54 -18.24 -40.20
N PRO A 88 -34.25 -18.08 -41.33
CA PRO A 88 -33.71 -17.35 -42.50
C PRO A 88 -33.28 -15.93 -42.16
N GLU A 89 -33.93 -15.28 -41.22
CA GLU A 89 -33.60 -13.93 -40.76
C GLU A 89 -32.39 -13.94 -39.81
N GLY A 90 -32.34 -14.87 -38.85
CA GLY A 90 -31.25 -15.01 -37.90
C GLY A 90 -29.94 -15.34 -38.57
N LEU A 91 -29.92 -16.33 -39.46
CA LEU A 91 -28.68 -16.71 -40.19
C LEU A 91 -28.17 -15.59 -41.11
N ARG A 92 -29.11 -14.82 -41.76
CA ARG A 92 -28.72 -13.61 -42.50
C ARG A 92 -28.14 -12.52 -41.59
N ALA A 93 -28.72 -12.33 -40.41
CA ALA A 93 -28.21 -11.37 -39.44
C ALA A 93 -26.78 -11.77 -38.99
N VAL A 94 -26.53 -13.04 -38.67
CA VAL A 94 -25.19 -13.53 -38.33
C VAL A 94 -24.20 -13.31 -39.48
N ALA A 95 -24.60 -13.59 -40.74
CA ALA A 95 -23.75 -13.39 -41.91
C ALA A 95 -23.40 -11.91 -42.14
N LEU A 96 -24.40 -11.02 -41.97
CA LEU A 96 -24.23 -9.59 -42.13
C LEU A 96 -23.31 -9.00 -41.00
N ALA A 97 -23.61 -9.34 -39.74
CA ALA A 97 -22.82 -8.91 -38.60
C ALA A 97 -21.35 -9.40 -38.75
N THR A 98 -21.14 -10.67 -39.10
CA THR A 98 -19.80 -11.23 -39.32
C THR A 98 -19.03 -10.45 -40.39
N ARG A 99 -19.68 -10.10 -41.49
CA ARG A 99 -19.07 -9.33 -42.60
C ARG A 99 -18.71 -7.91 -42.17
N GLN A 100 -19.61 -7.22 -41.45
CA GLN A 100 -19.34 -5.86 -40.99
C GLN A 100 -18.25 -5.81 -39.93
N VAL A 101 -18.28 -6.74 -38.97
CA VAL A 101 -17.22 -6.85 -37.93
C VAL A 101 -15.87 -7.18 -38.55
N ARG A 102 -15.80 -8.08 -39.52
CA ARG A 102 -14.55 -8.45 -40.22
C ARG A 102 -13.93 -7.29 -41.01
N ALA A 103 -14.74 -6.32 -41.43
CA ALA A 103 -14.27 -5.12 -42.15
C ALA A 103 -13.63 -4.08 -41.23
N ILE A 104 -13.71 -4.22 -39.90
CA ILE A 104 -13.15 -3.27 -38.95
C ILE A 104 -11.60 -3.41 -38.91
N PRO A 105 -10.86 -2.31 -39.09
CA PRO A 105 -9.40 -2.34 -38.95
C PRO A 105 -8.96 -2.83 -37.55
N GLY A 106 -8.01 -3.75 -37.52
CA GLY A 106 -7.55 -4.41 -36.28
C GLY A 106 -8.19 -5.77 -36.02
N VAL A 107 -9.30 -6.11 -36.72
CA VAL A 107 -9.88 -7.45 -36.68
C VAL A 107 -9.13 -8.34 -37.70
N ARG A 108 -8.49 -9.39 -37.20
CA ARG A 108 -7.78 -10.39 -38.02
C ARG A 108 -8.73 -11.43 -38.58
N ASP A 109 -9.59 -11.96 -37.70
CA ASP A 109 -10.50 -13.07 -38.06
C ASP A 109 -11.74 -13.05 -37.15
N VAL A 110 -12.83 -13.59 -37.68
CA VAL A 110 -14.09 -13.75 -36.99
C VAL A 110 -14.60 -15.16 -37.19
N ALA A 111 -14.67 -15.96 -36.14
CA ALA A 111 -15.30 -17.29 -36.17
C ALA A 111 -16.78 -17.15 -35.76
N SER A 112 -17.67 -17.61 -36.63
CA SER A 112 -19.13 -17.57 -36.45
C SER A 112 -19.79 -18.65 -37.33
N LEU A 113 -21.09 -18.85 -37.24
CA LEU A 113 -21.82 -19.73 -38.16
C LEU A 113 -21.68 -19.34 -39.64
N ALA A 114 -21.23 -18.11 -39.92
CA ALA A 114 -20.96 -17.62 -41.29
C ALA A 114 -19.56 -17.93 -41.81
N THR A 115 -18.63 -18.35 -40.94
CA THR A 115 -17.23 -18.60 -41.30
C THR A 115 -16.76 -20.00 -41.01
N VAL A 116 -17.33 -20.63 -39.98
CA VAL A 116 -16.97 -22.04 -39.68
C VAL A 116 -17.64 -22.98 -40.68
N PRO A 117 -16.89 -23.99 -41.17
CA PRO A 117 -17.44 -24.95 -42.11
C PRO A 117 -18.44 -25.88 -41.42
N ASN A 118 -19.48 -26.26 -42.12
CA ASN A 118 -20.27 -27.41 -41.72
C ASN A 118 -19.51 -28.71 -42.07
N LEU A 119 -18.91 -29.32 -41.07
CA LEU A 119 -18.08 -30.52 -41.25
C LEU A 119 -18.90 -31.83 -41.30
N LEU A 120 -20.22 -31.77 -41.32
CA LEU A 120 -21.08 -32.97 -41.44
C LEU A 120 -21.50 -33.10 -42.88
N ALA A 121 -21.08 -34.23 -43.51
CA ALA A 121 -21.38 -34.53 -44.91
C ALA A 121 -22.85 -34.80 -45.14
N ASP A 122 -23.37 -34.37 -46.29
CA ASP A 122 -24.59 -34.89 -46.90
C ASP A 122 -24.17 -35.96 -47.95
N ASP A 123 -25.06 -36.88 -48.27
CA ASP A 123 -24.85 -38.14 -48.98
C ASP A 123 -23.93 -38.16 -50.20
N GLU A 124 -23.41 -37.07 -50.75
CA GLU A 124 -22.64 -37.08 -52.02
C GLU A 124 -21.30 -36.33 -52.06
N ALA A 125 -20.98 -35.44 -51.07
CA ALA A 125 -19.66 -34.76 -51.02
C ALA A 125 -19.44 -34.06 -49.68
N LEU A 126 -18.18 -33.94 -49.25
CA LEU A 126 -17.74 -33.08 -48.16
C LEU A 126 -17.95 -31.63 -48.54
N ASP A 127 -19.11 -31.04 -48.24
CA ASP A 127 -19.37 -29.61 -48.46
C ASP A 127 -18.74 -28.80 -47.32
N VAL A 128 -17.60 -28.16 -47.59
CA VAL A 128 -16.86 -27.30 -46.64
C VAL A 128 -17.46 -25.88 -46.58
N SER A 129 -18.72 -25.70 -47.06
CA SER A 129 -19.38 -24.39 -46.98
C SER A 129 -19.84 -24.05 -45.56
N SER A 130 -19.99 -22.76 -45.24
CA SER A 130 -20.48 -22.32 -43.94
C SER A 130 -21.99 -22.55 -43.81
N PHE A 131 -22.48 -22.67 -42.55
CA PHE A 131 -23.89 -22.89 -42.25
C PHE A 131 -24.78 -21.81 -42.88
N THR A 132 -24.37 -20.54 -42.88
CA THR A 132 -25.19 -19.45 -43.47
C THR A 132 -25.26 -19.59 -45.00
N ARG A 133 -24.19 -20.04 -45.64
CA ARG A 133 -24.17 -20.24 -47.10
C ARG A 133 -25.03 -21.42 -47.53
N GLN A 134 -25.01 -22.52 -46.78
CA GLN A 134 -25.87 -23.67 -47.01
C GLN A 134 -27.34 -23.29 -46.84
N ALA A 135 -27.70 -22.52 -45.80
CA ALA A 135 -29.06 -22.04 -45.59
C ALA A 135 -29.56 -21.06 -46.68
N GLU A 136 -28.66 -20.32 -47.35
CA GLU A 136 -28.98 -19.52 -48.54
C GLU A 136 -29.29 -20.37 -49.74
N VAL A 137 -28.63 -21.52 -49.93
CA VAL A 137 -28.86 -22.45 -51.04
C VAL A 137 -30.04 -23.35 -50.82
N ASP A 138 -30.20 -23.90 -49.59
CA ASP A 138 -31.33 -24.74 -49.20
C ASP A 138 -31.93 -24.29 -47.87
N PRO A 139 -32.97 -23.42 -47.90
CA PRO A 139 -33.65 -23.01 -46.67
C PRO A 139 -34.40 -24.13 -45.93
N GLY A 140 -34.65 -25.26 -46.58
CA GLY A 140 -35.28 -26.42 -45.97
C GLY A 140 -34.37 -27.18 -45.02
N SER A 141 -33.06 -27.01 -45.13
CA SER A 141 -32.05 -27.67 -44.28
C SER A 141 -31.83 -27.00 -42.90
N ILE A 142 -32.48 -25.89 -42.61
CA ILE A 142 -32.24 -25.08 -41.38
C ILE A 142 -32.52 -25.89 -40.11
N ASP A 143 -33.61 -26.70 -40.07
CA ASP A 143 -33.91 -27.56 -38.93
C ASP A 143 -32.89 -28.69 -38.75
N LEU A 144 -32.34 -29.21 -39.84
CA LEU A 144 -31.28 -30.18 -39.83
C LEU A 144 -29.98 -29.56 -39.30
N MET A 145 -29.62 -28.36 -39.77
CA MET A 145 -28.46 -27.57 -39.28
C MET A 145 -28.56 -27.32 -37.79
N ALA A 146 -29.73 -26.93 -37.28
CA ALA A 146 -29.95 -26.74 -35.85
C ALA A 146 -29.61 -28.00 -35.02
N ARG A 147 -30.07 -29.15 -35.48
CA ARG A 147 -29.76 -30.45 -34.82
C ARG A 147 -28.27 -30.81 -34.95
N GLN A 148 -27.65 -30.53 -36.12
CA GLN A 148 -26.26 -30.80 -36.36
C GLN A 148 -25.37 -29.93 -35.44
N VAL A 149 -25.67 -28.65 -35.29
CA VAL A 149 -24.96 -27.74 -34.38
C VAL A 149 -25.13 -28.15 -32.92
N ALA A 150 -26.34 -28.49 -32.50
CA ALA A 150 -26.64 -28.92 -31.13
C ALA A 150 -25.88 -30.22 -30.74
N ASN A 151 -25.65 -31.12 -31.69
CA ASN A 151 -24.93 -32.37 -31.45
C ASN A 151 -23.42 -32.31 -31.69
N ASN A 152 -22.90 -31.21 -32.24
CA ASN A 152 -21.48 -31.08 -32.54
C ASN A 152 -20.76 -30.29 -31.43
N PRO A 153 -19.81 -30.89 -30.69
CA PRO A 153 -19.10 -30.25 -29.61
C PRO A 153 -18.24 -29.05 -30.02
N LEU A 154 -17.93 -28.92 -31.32
CA LEU A 154 -17.21 -27.74 -31.85
C LEU A 154 -18.06 -26.47 -31.87
N TYR A 155 -19.38 -26.60 -31.90
CA TYR A 155 -20.30 -25.47 -32.11
C TYR A 155 -21.29 -25.26 -30.96
N ALA A 156 -21.79 -26.37 -30.38
CA ALA A 156 -22.75 -26.33 -29.27
C ALA A 156 -22.14 -25.60 -28.05
N GLY A 157 -22.91 -24.67 -27.48
CA GLY A 157 -22.46 -23.87 -26.32
C GLY A 157 -21.29 -22.92 -26.58
N SER A 158 -20.67 -22.96 -27.79
CA SER A 158 -19.56 -22.07 -28.15
C SER A 158 -19.95 -20.99 -29.18
N LEU A 159 -20.70 -21.35 -30.20
CA LEU A 159 -21.16 -20.43 -31.25
C LEU A 159 -22.67 -20.15 -31.17
N VAL A 160 -23.43 -21.01 -30.54
CA VAL A 160 -24.88 -20.84 -30.34
C VAL A 160 -25.26 -21.32 -28.95
N THR A 161 -26.17 -20.63 -28.31
CA THR A 161 -26.76 -21.07 -27.04
C THR A 161 -27.70 -22.23 -27.20
N ASP A 162 -27.87 -23.06 -26.17
CA ASP A 162 -28.75 -24.25 -26.20
C ASP A 162 -30.21 -23.90 -26.52
N ASP A 163 -30.67 -22.69 -26.16
CA ASP A 163 -32.02 -22.18 -26.45
C ASP A 163 -32.16 -21.63 -27.89
N GLY A 164 -31.07 -21.56 -28.65
CA GLY A 164 -31.07 -21.02 -30.02
C GLY A 164 -31.39 -19.54 -30.15
N GLN A 165 -31.30 -18.76 -29.04
CA GLN A 165 -31.67 -17.33 -29.04
C GLN A 165 -30.44 -16.39 -29.08
N MET A 166 -29.23 -16.92 -29.01
CA MET A 166 -28.00 -16.13 -29.11
C MET A 166 -27.00 -16.83 -30.00
N ALA A 167 -26.39 -16.09 -30.95
CA ALA A 167 -25.23 -16.52 -31.74
C ALA A 167 -24.00 -15.75 -31.26
N ALA A 168 -22.85 -16.44 -31.19
CA ALA A 168 -21.58 -15.81 -30.83
C ALA A 168 -20.70 -15.59 -32.08
N LEU A 169 -20.04 -14.42 -32.11
CA LEU A 169 -18.91 -14.11 -32.97
C LEU A 169 -17.65 -14.11 -32.09
N ILE A 170 -16.71 -14.99 -32.35
CA ILE A 170 -15.40 -15.04 -31.69
C ILE A 170 -14.43 -14.27 -32.57
N ILE A 171 -13.97 -13.10 -32.08
CA ILE A 171 -13.15 -12.17 -32.82
C ILE A 171 -11.71 -12.29 -32.32
N THR A 172 -10.77 -12.41 -33.26
CA THR A 172 -9.33 -12.35 -32.98
C THR A 172 -8.79 -11.02 -33.47
N LEU A 173 -8.17 -10.23 -32.58
CA LEU A 173 -7.51 -8.98 -32.92
C LEU A 173 -6.07 -9.23 -33.36
N GLN A 174 -5.49 -8.29 -34.13
CA GLN A 174 -4.11 -8.35 -34.56
C GLN A 174 -3.35 -7.10 -34.16
N GLY A 175 -2.43 -7.24 -33.18
CA GLY A 175 -1.51 -6.16 -32.81
C GLY A 175 -2.19 -4.93 -32.24
N VAL A 176 -3.37 -5.09 -31.63
CA VAL A 176 -4.15 -4.00 -31.01
C VAL A 176 -3.93 -4.06 -29.49
N ASP A 177 -3.19 -3.11 -28.97
CA ASP A 177 -3.07 -2.95 -27.51
C ASP A 177 -4.28 -2.22 -26.91
N ALA A 178 -4.37 -2.17 -25.57
CA ALA A 178 -5.49 -1.55 -24.84
C ALA A 178 -5.65 -0.05 -25.17
N ARG A 179 -4.55 0.67 -25.41
CA ARG A 179 -4.60 2.09 -25.80
C ARG A 179 -5.13 2.27 -27.21
N GLN A 180 -4.67 1.44 -28.13
CA GLN A 180 -5.15 1.44 -29.54
C GLN A 180 -6.62 1.05 -29.58
N TYR A 181 -7.04 0.09 -28.77
CA TYR A 181 -8.44 -0.31 -28.62
C TYR A 181 -9.33 0.86 -28.21
N LEU A 182 -8.91 1.62 -27.19
CA LEU A 182 -9.62 2.83 -26.72
C LEU A 182 -9.57 3.96 -27.76
N ALA A 183 -8.38 4.24 -28.31
CA ALA A 183 -8.21 5.34 -29.26
C ALA A 183 -9.01 5.13 -30.55
N ALA A 184 -9.22 3.87 -30.96
CA ALA A 184 -10.03 3.52 -32.12
C ALA A 184 -11.52 3.36 -31.79
N ASP A 185 -11.91 3.50 -30.54
CA ASP A 185 -13.28 3.26 -30.03
C ASP A 185 -13.84 1.91 -30.51
N LEU A 186 -13.01 0.86 -30.39
CA LEU A 186 -13.34 -0.46 -30.94
C LEU A 186 -14.59 -1.08 -30.31
N ASP A 187 -14.85 -0.82 -29.02
CA ASP A 187 -16.05 -1.33 -28.34
C ASP A 187 -17.33 -0.84 -29.04
N ALA A 188 -17.46 0.47 -29.22
CA ALA A 188 -18.62 1.06 -29.90
C ALA A 188 -18.71 0.60 -31.33
N ARG A 189 -17.60 0.60 -32.08
CA ARG A 189 -17.56 0.18 -33.49
C ARG A 189 -17.94 -1.29 -33.67
N LEU A 190 -17.52 -2.18 -32.76
CA LEU A 190 -17.88 -3.59 -32.81
C LEU A 190 -19.38 -3.78 -32.48
N ARG A 191 -19.90 -3.07 -31.49
CA ARG A 191 -21.34 -3.09 -31.15
C ARG A 191 -22.20 -2.57 -32.32
N ASP A 192 -21.81 -1.45 -32.90
CA ASP A 192 -22.53 -0.85 -34.03
C ASP A 192 -22.52 -1.75 -35.26
N ALA A 193 -21.38 -2.33 -35.61
CA ALA A 193 -21.21 -3.25 -36.71
C ALA A 193 -21.95 -4.59 -36.50
N ALA A 194 -22.19 -4.98 -35.26
CA ALA A 194 -22.93 -6.17 -34.89
C ALA A 194 -24.46 -5.90 -34.74
N ALA A 195 -24.86 -4.65 -34.59
CA ALA A 195 -26.27 -4.24 -34.44
C ALA A 195 -26.98 -4.20 -35.80
N VAL A 196 -27.20 -5.37 -36.38
CA VAL A 196 -27.87 -5.52 -37.70
C VAL A 196 -29.35 -5.88 -37.55
N PRO A 197 -30.19 -5.71 -38.61
CA PRO A 197 -31.60 -6.12 -38.57
C PRO A 197 -31.72 -7.61 -38.18
N GLY A 198 -32.61 -7.89 -37.21
CA GLY A 198 -32.81 -9.22 -36.63
C GLY A 198 -32.07 -9.45 -35.31
N VAL A 199 -31.12 -8.59 -34.95
CA VAL A 199 -30.43 -8.60 -33.64
C VAL A 199 -31.14 -7.64 -32.68
N THR A 200 -31.61 -8.15 -31.54
CA THR A 200 -32.28 -7.37 -30.49
C THR A 200 -31.31 -6.68 -29.57
N ARG A 201 -30.21 -7.30 -29.26
CA ARG A 201 -29.15 -6.75 -28.39
C ARG A 201 -27.78 -7.36 -28.70
N VAL A 202 -26.76 -6.52 -28.64
CA VAL A 202 -25.35 -6.93 -28.79
C VAL A 202 -24.69 -6.94 -27.43
N ARG A 203 -24.06 -8.06 -27.12
CA ARG A 203 -23.23 -8.25 -25.92
C ARG A 203 -21.77 -8.36 -26.33
N LEU A 204 -20.86 -7.77 -25.56
CA LEU A 204 -19.43 -7.82 -25.88
C LEU A 204 -18.61 -8.06 -24.61
N THR A 205 -17.70 -9.04 -24.68
CA THR A 205 -16.71 -9.29 -23.63
C THR A 205 -15.43 -9.88 -24.22
N GLY A 206 -14.39 -10.02 -23.40
CA GLY A 206 -13.11 -10.63 -23.75
C GLY A 206 -11.94 -9.89 -23.13
N ALA A 207 -10.75 -10.49 -23.18
CA ALA A 207 -9.58 -9.98 -22.49
C ALA A 207 -9.20 -8.55 -22.92
N SER A 208 -9.16 -8.24 -24.24
CA SER A 208 -8.85 -6.91 -24.75
C SER A 208 -9.85 -5.86 -24.29
N ALA A 209 -11.16 -6.18 -24.25
CA ALA A 209 -12.18 -5.24 -23.78
C ALA A 209 -12.03 -4.95 -22.28
N ILE A 210 -11.71 -5.97 -21.48
CA ILE A 210 -11.48 -5.81 -20.04
C ILE A 210 -10.19 -5.00 -19.78
N GLN A 211 -9.12 -5.24 -20.53
CA GLN A 211 -7.88 -4.47 -20.45
C GLN A 211 -8.09 -3.01 -20.85
N ALA A 212 -8.85 -2.76 -21.91
CA ALA A 212 -9.19 -1.41 -22.34
C ALA A 212 -10.01 -0.67 -21.25
N ALA A 213 -11.08 -1.29 -20.72
CA ALA A 213 -11.87 -0.73 -19.64
C ALA A 213 -11.03 -0.48 -18.36
N THR A 214 -10.09 -1.38 -18.05
CA THR A 214 -9.15 -1.17 -16.94
C THR A 214 -8.25 0.03 -17.19
N THR A 215 -7.73 0.18 -18.43
CA THR A 215 -6.90 1.33 -18.81
C THR A 215 -7.66 2.65 -18.68
N ASP A 216 -8.92 2.68 -19.14
CA ASP A 216 -9.79 3.85 -19.02
C ASP A 216 -10.05 4.24 -17.57
N ALA A 217 -10.35 3.27 -16.71
CA ALA A 217 -10.54 3.48 -15.28
C ALA A 217 -9.26 3.97 -14.56
N LEU A 218 -8.07 3.47 -14.95
CA LEU A 218 -6.79 3.95 -14.43
C LEU A 218 -6.50 5.39 -14.89
N MET A 219 -6.79 5.71 -16.17
CA MET A 219 -6.70 7.08 -16.68
C MET A 219 -7.67 8.01 -15.95
N GLY A 220 -8.91 7.59 -15.73
CA GLY A 220 -9.92 8.32 -14.95
C GLY A 220 -9.43 8.64 -13.54
N THR A 221 -8.76 7.69 -12.90
CA THR A 221 -8.16 7.90 -11.57
C THR A 221 -7.08 8.99 -11.60
N LEU A 222 -6.21 9.00 -12.59
CA LEU A 222 -5.13 10.00 -12.70
C LEU A 222 -5.65 11.38 -13.14
N ILE A 223 -6.61 11.44 -14.06
CA ILE A 223 -7.07 12.69 -14.67
C ILE A 223 -8.17 13.36 -13.85
N LEU A 224 -9.06 12.60 -13.21
CA LEU A 224 -10.22 13.14 -12.48
C LEU A 224 -10.04 13.08 -10.97
N ILE A 225 -9.72 11.88 -10.43
CA ILE A 225 -9.68 11.68 -8.97
C ILE A 225 -8.48 12.38 -8.34
N LEU A 226 -7.30 12.30 -8.94
CA LEU A 226 -6.10 12.92 -8.39
C LEU A 226 -6.19 14.45 -8.30
N PRO A 227 -6.62 15.21 -9.32
CA PRO A 227 -6.82 16.66 -9.19
C PRO A 227 -7.93 17.04 -8.19
N LEU A 228 -9.04 16.27 -8.16
CA LEU A 228 -10.08 16.48 -7.17
C LEU A 228 -9.57 16.30 -5.75
N LEU A 229 -8.79 15.24 -5.50
CA LEU A 229 -8.12 14.98 -4.24
C LEU A 229 -7.21 16.16 -3.84
N VAL A 230 -6.36 16.62 -4.77
CA VAL A 230 -5.48 17.77 -4.53
C VAL A 230 -6.29 19.01 -4.16
N ALA A 231 -7.36 19.29 -4.87
CA ALA A 231 -8.24 20.42 -4.59
C ALA A 231 -8.86 20.33 -3.19
N LEU A 232 -9.39 19.17 -2.80
CA LEU A 232 -9.97 18.92 -1.47
C LEU A 232 -8.94 19.10 -0.36
N LEU A 233 -7.74 18.54 -0.53
CA LEU A 233 -6.66 18.65 0.45
C LEU A 233 -6.12 20.08 0.59
N LEU A 234 -6.01 20.82 -0.51
CA LEU A 234 -5.62 22.23 -0.48
C LEU A 234 -6.71 23.10 0.14
N ALA A 235 -7.99 22.80 -0.11
CA ALA A 235 -9.12 23.45 0.55
C ALA A 235 -9.09 23.21 2.07
N LEU A 236 -8.84 21.98 2.51
CA LEU A 236 -8.65 21.65 3.92
C LEU A 236 -7.51 22.45 4.56
N LEU A 237 -6.36 22.54 3.86
CA LEU A 237 -5.20 23.29 4.32
C LEU A 237 -5.52 24.79 4.41
N TRP A 238 -6.19 25.36 3.39
CA TRP A 238 -6.62 26.75 3.42
C TRP A 238 -7.60 27.03 4.56
N LEU A 239 -8.56 26.14 4.78
CA LEU A 239 -9.53 26.26 5.88
C LEU A 239 -8.85 26.24 7.25
N ALA A 240 -7.85 25.36 7.43
CA ALA A 240 -7.11 25.20 8.68
C ALA A 240 -6.19 26.39 8.99
N PHE A 241 -5.48 26.91 7.97
CA PHE A 241 -4.46 27.94 8.19
C PHE A 241 -4.91 29.34 7.75
N ARG A 242 -6.01 29.48 6.99
CA ARG A 242 -6.55 30.75 6.47
C ARG A 242 -5.51 31.60 5.76
N SER A 243 -4.52 30.97 5.11
CA SER A 243 -3.39 31.62 4.44
C SER A 243 -3.22 31.07 3.04
N LEU A 244 -3.64 31.84 2.04
CA LEU A 244 -3.47 31.47 0.64
C LEU A 244 -1.99 31.22 0.28
N ARG A 245 -1.08 32.03 0.86
CA ARG A 245 0.37 31.89 0.63
C ARG A 245 0.90 30.55 1.13
N ALA A 246 0.48 30.12 2.33
CA ALA A 246 0.87 28.82 2.87
C ALA A 246 0.30 27.69 2.02
N THR A 247 -0.94 27.82 1.57
CA THR A 247 -1.60 26.84 0.69
C THR A 247 -0.88 26.74 -0.66
N VAL A 248 -0.54 27.87 -1.30
CA VAL A 248 0.19 27.88 -2.58
C VAL A 248 1.61 27.31 -2.43
N ALA A 249 2.33 27.70 -1.36
CA ALA A 249 3.66 27.16 -1.09
C ALA A 249 3.62 25.64 -0.86
N ALA A 250 2.61 25.15 -0.13
CA ALA A 250 2.38 23.71 0.04
C ALA A 250 2.06 23.01 -1.29
N ALA A 251 1.14 23.59 -2.08
CA ALA A 251 0.79 23.06 -3.40
C ALA A 251 2.02 22.91 -4.30
N LEU A 252 2.84 23.96 -4.40
CA LEU A 252 4.08 23.93 -5.19
C LEU A 252 5.05 22.86 -4.67
N THR A 253 5.21 22.74 -3.35
CA THR A 253 6.11 21.75 -2.76
C THR A 253 5.64 20.32 -3.06
N LEU A 254 4.33 20.07 -2.94
CA LEU A 254 3.75 18.76 -3.22
C LEU A 254 3.78 18.42 -4.72
N THR A 255 3.56 19.41 -5.60
CA THR A 255 3.69 19.24 -7.05
C THR A 255 5.13 18.85 -7.44
N VAL A 256 6.14 19.51 -6.85
CA VAL A 256 7.54 19.15 -7.07
C VAL A 256 7.83 17.72 -6.56
N THR A 257 7.28 17.34 -5.41
CA THR A 257 7.43 15.99 -4.88
C THR A 257 6.84 14.94 -5.85
N LEU A 258 5.63 15.19 -6.33
CA LEU A 258 4.96 14.31 -7.29
C LEU A 258 5.77 14.20 -8.58
N LEU A 259 6.21 15.34 -9.13
CA LEU A 259 7.01 15.40 -10.35
C LEU A 259 8.29 14.54 -10.23
N TRP A 260 9.02 14.65 -9.12
CA TRP A 260 10.25 13.87 -8.92
C TRP A 260 9.95 12.37 -8.72
N THR A 261 8.83 12.04 -8.07
CA THR A 261 8.42 10.63 -7.90
C THR A 261 8.02 10.01 -9.24
N THR A 262 7.25 10.73 -10.06
CA THR A 262 6.86 10.28 -11.41
C THR A 262 8.07 10.18 -12.34
N ALA A 263 9.02 11.13 -12.26
CA ALA A 263 10.25 11.07 -13.06
C ALA A 263 11.08 9.82 -12.73
N LEU A 264 11.17 9.45 -11.45
CA LEU A 264 11.82 8.19 -11.06
C LEU A 264 11.09 6.97 -11.64
N GLN A 265 9.76 6.96 -11.58
CA GLN A 265 8.94 5.87 -12.11
C GLN A 265 9.20 5.66 -13.61
N VAL A 266 9.18 6.73 -14.39
CA VAL A 266 9.44 6.71 -15.83
C VAL A 266 10.88 6.25 -16.13
N GLN A 267 11.87 6.79 -15.40
CA GLN A 267 13.28 6.42 -15.61
C GLN A 267 13.61 4.96 -15.31
N LEU A 268 12.86 4.35 -14.40
CA LEU A 268 12.98 2.92 -14.09
C LEU A 268 12.18 2.03 -15.06
N GLY A 269 11.47 2.62 -16.04
CA GLY A 269 10.61 1.90 -16.98
C GLY A 269 9.39 1.27 -16.31
N TRP A 270 8.93 1.83 -15.18
CA TRP A 270 7.79 1.30 -14.43
C TRP A 270 6.49 1.95 -14.90
N SER A 271 5.50 1.12 -15.19
CA SER A 271 4.18 1.54 -15.65
C SER A 271 3.24 1.91 -14.51
N PHE A 272 2.20 2.70 -14.84
CA PHE A 272 1.04 2.86 -13.98
C PHE A 272 0.14 1.63 -14.15
N ASN A 273 0.03 0.83 -13.10
CA ASN A 273 -0.83 -0.35 -13.01
C ASN A 273 -1.85 -0.17 -11.87
N MET A 274 -2.70 -1.17 -11.63
CA MET A 274 -3.73 -1.14 -10.57
C MET A 274 -3.20 -0.80 -9.17
N VAL A 275 -1.91 -1.05 -8.91
CA VAL A 275 -1.28 -0.81 -7.61
C VAL A 275 -0.53 0.53 -7.60
N THR A 276 0.28 0.79 -8.63
CA THR A 276 1.15 1.99 -8.67
C THR A 276 0.40 3.29 -8.94
N VAL A 277 -0.81 3.23 -9.52
CA VAL A 277 -1.69 4.41 -9.71
C VAL A 277 -2.12 5.07 -8.39
N ILE A 278 -2.02 4.33 -7.26
CA ILE A 278 -2.31 4.83 -5.92
C ILE A 278 -1.18 5.73 -5.39
N VAL A 279 0.08 5.55 -5.86
CA VAL A 279 1.28 6.25 -5.35
C VAL A 279 1.15 7.78 -5.39
N PRO A 280 0.72 8.43 -6.50
CA PRO A 280 0.57 9.87 -6.54
C PRO A 280 -0.33 10.44 -5.45
N ALA A 281 -1.51 9.83 -5.27
CA ALA A 281 -2.48 10.25 -4.26
C ALA A 281 -1.95 10.02 -2.84
N LEU A 282 -1.29 8.91 -2.60
CA LEU A 282 -0.67 8.57 -1.32
C LEU A 282 0.44 9.57 -0.95
N VAL A 283 1.35 9.87 -1.87
CA VAL A 283 2.47 10.80 -1.64
C VAL A 283 1.97 12.21 -1.35
N ILE A 284 0.93 12.68 -2.06
CA ILE A 284 0.31 13.98 -1.82
C ILE A 284 -0.37 14.01 -0.45
N THR A 285 -1.13 12.99 -0.10
CA THR A 285 -1.87 12.91 1.16
C THR A 285 -0.94 12.88 2.37
N LEU A 286 0.14 12.08 2.31
CA LEU A 286 1.17 12.02 3.35
C LEU A 286 1.99 13.32 3.38
N GLY A 287 2.35 13.86 2.23
CA GLY A 287 3.05 15.14 2.13
C GLY A 287 2.23 16.28 2.75
N LEU A 288 0.90 16.28 2.57
CA LEU A 288 0.04 17.24 3.26
C LEU A 288 0.10 17.07 4.78
N SER A 289 0.07 15.84 5.28
CA SER A 289 0.20 15.55 6.71
C SER A 289 1.48 16.17 7.27
N TYR A 290 2.62 15.95 6.64
CA TYR A 290 3.90 16.53 7.05
C TYR A 290 3.91 18.06 6.94
N THR A 291 3.27 18.62 5.92
CA THR A 291 3.10 20.07 5.72
C THR A 291 2.33 20.71 6.87
N VAL A 292 1.23 20.09 7.32
CA VAL A 292 0.43 20.56 8.46
C VAL A 292 1.26 20.63 9.74
N HIS A 293 2.12 19.65 9.99
CA HIS A 293 2.99 19.66 11.17
C HIS A 293 4.02 20.78 11.11
N VAL A 294 4.69 20.98 9.99
CA VAL A 294 5.70 22.05 9.82
C VAL A 294 5.06 23.44 9.90
N LEU A 295 3.94 23.66 9.22
CA LEU A 295 3.21 24.93 9.27
C LEU A 295 2.70 25.23 10.68
N SER A 296 2.20 24.24 11.41
CA SER A 296 1.75 24.42 12.80
C SER A 296 2.89 24.88 13.71
N GLU A 297 4.08 24.28 13.62
CA GLU A 297 5.25 24.68 14.41
C GLU A 297 5.78 26.08 13.98
N MET A 298 5.77 26.39 12.69
CA MET A 298 6.19 27.68 12.16
C MET A 298 5.24 28.82 12.60
N MET A 299 3.93 28.59 12.65
CA MET A 299 2.96 29.57 13.12
C MET A 299 3.13 29.90 14.61
N VAL A 300 3.36 28.88 15.44
CA VAL A 300 3.62 29.09 16.88
C VAL A 300 4.89 29.90 17.11
N ALA A 301 5.94 29.70 16.29
CA ALA A 301 7.20 30.42 16.43
C ALA A 301 7.22 31.84 15.79
N GLY A 302 6.31 32.09 14.85
CA GLY A 302 6.23 33.37 14.12
C GLY A 302 5.75 34.57 14.96
N LEU A 303 5.23 34.30 16.17
CA LEU A 303 4.69 35.34 17.05
C LEU A 303 5.74 36.31 17.59
N ASP A 304 7.01 35.90 17.73
CA ASP A 304 7.98 36.68 18.52
C ASP A 304 9.38 36.89 17.90
N GLY A 305 9.72 36.43 16.68
CA GLY A 305 11.15 36.46 16.43
C GLY A 305 11.79 36.28 15.07
N GLY A 306 11.20 36.60 13.94
CA GLY A 306 11.91 36.62 12.65
C GLY A 306 12.56 35.31 12.18
N LEU A 307 13.59 35.36 11.30
CA LEU A 307 14.29 34.19 10.71
C LEU A 307 14.91 33.22 11.74
N PRO A 308 15.54 33.70 12.86
CA PRO A 308 16.08 32.77 13.87
C PRO A 308 15.01 31.95 14.60
N ALA A 309 13.83 32.51 14.86
CA ALA A 309 12.73 31.78 15.47
C ALA A 309 12.13 30.73 14.54
N ARG A 310 12.06 31.02 13.24
CA ARG A 310 11.69 30.04 12.19
C ARG A 310 12.66 28.88 12.16
N LEU A 311 13.97 29.17 12.13
CA LEU A 311 14.97 28.10 12.17
C LEU A 311 14.81 27.21 13.41
N LYS A 312 14.58 27.82 14.58
CA LYS A 312 14.36 27.10 15.84
C LYS A 312 13.08 26.24 15.80
N ALA A 313 12.01 26.71 15.14
CA ALA A 313 10.79 25.94 14.92
C ALA A 313 11.05 24.72 14.02
N LEU A 314 11.75 24.94 12.90
CA LEU A 314 12.14 23.86 11.97
C LEU A 314 13.08 22.85 12.64
N GLU A 315 14.04 23.31 13.45
CA GLU A 315 14.89 22.43 14.24
C GLU A 315 14.09 21.56 15.24
N ARG A 316 12.97 22.09 15.79
CA ARG A 316 12.07 21.34 16.66
C ARG A 316 11.24 20.31 15.88
N ALA A 317 10.76 20.68 14.68
CA ALA A 317 9.94 19.83 13.84
C ALA A 317 10.76 18.76 13.11
N SER A 318 12.01 19.06 12.73
CA SER A 318 12.79 18.23 11.80
C SER A 318 13.05 16.82 12.27
N LEU A 319 13.38 16.62 13.54
CA LEU A 319 13.68 15.26 14.01
C LEU A 319 12.43 14.38 14.17
N PRO A 320 11.34 14.84 14.83
CA PRO A 320 10.11 14.08 14.83
C PRO A 320 9.67 13.73 13.41
N LEU A 321 9.69 14.69 12.49
CA LEU A 321 9.28 14.48 11.10
C LEU A 321 10.18 13.48 10.35
N ALA A 322 11.50 13.57 10.54
CA ALA A 322 12.44 12.61 9.95
C ALA A 322 12.23 11.19 10.48
N LEU A 323 11.88 11.05 11.76
CA LEU A 323 11.55 9.76 12.36
C LEU A 323 10.22 9.22 11.83
N CYS A 324 9.18 10.07 11.75
CA CYS A 324 7.92 9.73 11.13
C CYS A 324 8.13 9.25 9.69
N GLY A 325 8.88 10.00 8.88
CA GLY A 325 9.17 9.56 7.53
C GLY A 325 10.01 8.30 7.43
N ALA A 326 10.91 8.07 8.37
CA ALA A 326 11.67 6.82 8.41
C ALA A 326 10.79 5.61 8.75
N THR A 327 9.83 5.76 9.68
CA THR A 327 8.87 4.69 10.03
C THR A 327 7.90 4.43 8.88
N THR A 328 7.38 5.49 8.25
CA THR A 328 6.49 5.37 7.09
C THR A 328 7.21 4.76 5.88
N ALA A 329 8.42 5.25 5.55
CA ALA A 329 9.22 4.66 4.48
C ALA A 329 9.58 3.19 4.76
N THR A 330 9.84 2.83 6.03
CA THR A 330 10.07 1.43 6.42
C THR A 330 8.82 0.57 6.22
N GLY A 331 7.63 1.09 6.54
CA GLY A 331 6.37 0.40 6.28
C GLY A 331 6.20 0.08 4.80
N PHE A 332 6.52 1.04 3.92
CA PHE A 332 6.51 0.81 2.46
C PHE A 332 7.62 -0.14 2.01
N LEU A 333 8.86 0.08 2.43
CA LEU A 333 9.98 -0.78 2.04
C LEU A 333 9.81 -2.24 2.46
N ALA A 334 9.06 -2.52 3.52
CA ALA A 334 8.77 -3.89 3.90
C ALA A 334 7.93 -4.63 2.83
N LEU A 335 7.09 -3.90 2.07
CA LEU A 335 6.34 -4.45 0.93
C LEU A 335 7.25 -4.84 -0.25
N SER A 336 8.49 -4.32 -0.32
CA SER A 336 9.44 -4.71 -1.37
C SER A 336 9.91 -6.16 -1.27
N LEU A 337 9.61 -6.85 -0.16
CA LEU A 337 9.83 -8.28 0.01
C LEU A 337 8.74 -9.12 -0.69
N SER A 338 7.68 -8.50 -1.19
CA SER A 338 6.67 -9.19 -1.99
C SER A 338 7.31 -9.76 -3.26
N PRO A 339 6.97 -10.99 -3.64
CA PRO A 339 7.40 -11.56 -4.91
C PRO A 339 6.72 -10.91 -6.13
N LEU A 340 5.68 -10.08 -5.91
CA LEU A 340 4.93 -9.41 -6.98
C LEU A 340 5.62 -8.10 -7.41
N PRO A 341 6.03 -7.95 -8.68
CA PRO A 341 6.72 -6.75 -9.17
C PRO A 341 5.96 -5.46 -8.91
N ALA A 342 4.64 -5.41 -9.18
CA ALA A 342 3.83 -4.21 -8.97
C ALA A 342 3.84 -3.73 -7.49
N ILE A 343 3.87 -4.65 -6.53
CA ILE A 343 3.95 -4.30 -5.10
C ILE A 343 5.35 -3.81 -4.74
N ARG A 344 6.41 -4.39 -5.32
CA ARG A 344 7.79 -3.89 -5.13
C ARG A 344 7.97 -2.49 -5.71
N GLU A 345 7.44 -2.24 -6.90
CA GLU A 345 7.45 -0.92 -7.56
C GLU A 345 6.70 0.11 -6.70
N PHE A 346 5.49 -0.21 -6.25
CA PHE A 346 4.70 0.62 -5.33
C PHE A 346 5.48 0.93 -4.04
N ALA A 347 6.11 -0.07 -3.43
CA ALA A 347 6.86 0.06 -2.19
C ALA A 347 8.02 1.05 -2.33
N LEU A 348 8.82 0.90 -3.38
CA LEU A 348 9.99 1.72 -3.63
C LEU A 348 9.63 3.15 -4.02
N LEU A 349 8.62 3.32 -4.89
CA LEU A 349 8.11 4.65 -5.29
C LEU A 349 7.49 5.40 -4.11
N SER A 350 6.68 4.73 -3.29
CA SER A 350 6.06 5.35 -2.12
C SER A 350 7.08 5.75 -1.07
N ALA A 351 8.07 4.88 -0.79
CA ALA A 351 9.16 5.19 0.14
C ALA A 351 10.00 6.38 -0.36
N PHE A 352 10.37 6.40 -1.64
CA PHE A 352 11.08 7.51 -2.26
C PHE A 352 10.27 8.80 -2.19
N GLY A 353 8.99 8.76 -2.59
CA GLY A 353 8.09 9.92 -2.57
C GLY A 353 7.95 10.53 -1.18
N VAL A 354 7.79 9.70 -0.14
CA VAL A 354 7.73 10.15 1.25
C VAL A 354 9.03 10.80 1.71
N LEU A 355 10.18 10.21 1.39
CA LEU A 355 11.49 10.78 1.77
C LEU A 355 11.74 12.10 1.06
N VAL A 356 11.43 12.20 -0.23
CA VAL A 356 11.51 13.44 -1.02
C VAL A 356 10.56 14.49 -0.46
N ALA A 357 9.31 14.12 -0.13
CA ALA A 357 8.33 15.03 0.48
C ALA A 357 8.89 15.67 1.75
N ILE A 358 9.45 14.89 2.67
CA ILE A 358 10.00 15.42 3.92
C ILE A 358 11.15 16.38 3.67
N VAL A 359 12.08 16.04 2.76
CA VAL A 359 13.20 16.91 2.42
C VAL A 359 12.70 18.24 1.85
N LEU A 360 11.77 18.18 0.89
CA LEU A 360 11.21 19.38 0.25
C LEU A 360 10.37 20.21 1.24
N ILE A 361 9.58 19.59 2.10
CA ILE A 361 8.78 20.29 3.12
C ILE A 361 9.67 20.96 4.16
N LEU A 362 10.81 20.39 4.50
CA LEU A 362 11.76 21.00 5.43
C LEU A 362 12.62 22.11 4.80
N VAL A 363 12.84 22.06 3.49
CA VAL A 363 13.78 22.96 2.79
C VAL A 363 13.08 23.93 1.84
N LEU A 364 12.20 23.43 0.95
CA LEU A 364 11.54 24.24 -0.08
C LEU A 364 10.34 25.01 0.47
N LEU A 365 9.50 24.37 1.28
CA LEU A 365 8.32 25.03 1.86
C LEU A 365 8.68 26.29 2.67
N PRO A 366 9.69 26.28 3.58
CA PRO A 366 10.12 27.51 4.26
C PRO A 366 10.71 28.57 3.33
N ALA A 367 11.38 28.16 2.24
CA ALA A 367 11.95 29.07 1.25
C ALA A 367 10.87 29.81 0.43
N LEU A 368 9.74 29.15 0.17
CA LEU A 368 8.60 29.73 -0.54
C LEU A 368 7.77 30.68 0.34
N LEU A 369 7.88 30.58 1.67
CA LEU A 369 7.11 31.40 2.60
C LEU A 369 7.86 32.71 2.93
N PRO A 370 7.26 33.90 2.71
CA PRO A 370 7.90 35.17 3.03
C PRO A 370 8.12 35.36 4.54
N ALA A 371 9.20 36.04 4.91
CA ALA A 371 9.56 36.31 6.30
C ALA A 371 8.72 37.45 6.93
N ARG A 372 7.41 37.49 6.67
CA ARG A 372 6.51 38.51 7.23
C ARG A 372 5.87 38.04 8.54
N ARG A 373 5.69 39.00 9.46
CA ARG A 373 4.92 38.82 10.71
C ARG A 373 3.42 38.81 10.37
N ASP A 374 2.85 37.69 9.96
CA ASP A 374 1.40 37.55 9.96
C ASP A 374 0.99 37.19 11.39
N PRO A 375 0.13 37.99 12.06
CA PRO A 375 -0.36 37.62 13.39
C PRO A 375 -1.11 36.29 13.30
N PRO A 376 -1.00 35.43 14.32
CA PRO A 376 -1.77 34.20 14.34
C PRO A 376 -3.25 34.55 14.33
N ARG A 377 -3.93 34.20 13.29
CA ARG A 377 -5.38 34.30 13.24
C ARG A 377 -5.93 33.20 14.15
N ASP A 378 -6.73 33.60 15.10
CA ASP A 378 -7.41 32.70 16.04
C ASP A 378 -8.44 31.88 15.25
N SER A 379 -7.99 30.78 14.68
CA SER A 379 -8.83 29.88 13.88
C SER A 379 -9.79 29.11 14.77
N TRP A 380 -10.97 28.75 14.22
CA TRP A 380 -12.01 28.04 14.97
C TRP A 380 -11.53 26.69 15.50
N ASP A 381 -10.70 25.99 14.75
CA ASP A 381 -10.10 24.69 15.07
C ASP A 381 -9.11 24.80 16.25
N LEU A 382 -8.32 25.89 16.31
CA LEU A 382 -7.45 26.17 17.45
C LEU A 382 -8.25 26.44 18.72
N ARG A 383 -9.36 27.19 18.63
CA ARG A 383 -10.26 27.45 19.77
C ARG A 383 -10.94 26.16 20.23
N LEU A 384 -11.37 25.32 19.28
CA LEU A 384 -11.97 24.03 19.60
C LEU A 384 -10.94 23.14 20.29
N ALA A 385 -9.73 23.00 19.75
CA ALA A 385 -8.67 22.17 20.35
C ALA A 385 -8.31 22.63 21.76
N ARG A 386 -8.18 23.94 21.99
CA ARG A 386 -7.92 24.50 23.34
C ARG A 386 -9.04 24.22 24.36
N ARG A 387 -10.30 24.13 23.91
CA ARG A 387 -11.45 23.81 24.79
C ARG A 387 -11.60 22.30 25.02
N THR A 388 -11.30 21.49 24.02
CA THR A 388 -11.54 20.04 24.06
C THR A 388 -10.37 19.27 24.69
N ALA A 389 -9.12 19.68 24.48
CA ALA A 389 -7.95 18.97 25.00
C ALA A 389 -7.96 18.76 26.51
N PRO A 390 -8.28 19.76 27.38
CA PRO A 390 -8.33 19.54 28.83
C PRO A 390 -9.46 18.60 29.25
N ARG A 391 -10.61 18.66 28.55
CA ARG A 391 -11.75 17.77 28.84
C ARG A 391 -11.44 16.34 28.44
N LEU A 392 -10.83 16.16 27.26
CA LEU A 392 -10.42 14.85 26.76
C LEU A 392 -9.35 14.23 27.66
N SER A 393 -8.33 14.99 28.06
CA SER A 393 -7.28 14.48 28.95
C SER A 393 -7.83 14.04 30.29
N ALA A 394 -8.72 14.85 30.92
CA ALA A 394 -9.37 14.51 32.15
C ALA A 394 -10.24 13.24 32.02
N TRP A 395 -11.00 13.12 30.94
CA TRP A 395 -11.84 11.95 30.65
C TRP A 395 -11.01 10.69 30.47
N VAL A 396 -9.93 10.75 29.63
CA VAL A 396 -9.03 9.62 29.36
C VAL A 396 -8.35 9.15 30.64
N ILE A 397 -7.85 10.06 31.46
CA ILE A 397 -7.16 9.71 32.71
C ILE A 397 -8.14 9.09 33.70
N ARG A 398 -9.38 9.64 33.84
CA ARG A 398 -10.42 9.11 34.70
C ARG A 398 -10.87 7.71 34.32
N HIS A 399 -11.03 7.44 32.99
CA HIS A 399 -11.58 6.18 32.50
C HIS A 399 -10.51 5.27 31.86
N ARG A 400 -9.23 5.47 32.16
CA ARG A 400 -8.10 4.75 31.54
C ARG A 400 -8.22 3.22 31.57
N GLY A 401 -8.77 2.65 32.64
CA GLY A 401 -9.00 1.22 32.79
C GLY A 401 -10.04 0.70 31.79
N LEU A 402 -11.17 1.42 31.69
CA LEU A 402 -12.25 1.11 30.76
C LEU A 402 -11.77 1.25 29.30
N ILE A 403 -11.03 2.32 28.97
CA ILE A 403 -10.50 2.57 27.61
C ILE A 403 -9.56 1.46 27.20
N LEU A 404 -8.61 1.07 28.05
CA LEU A 404 -7.69 -0.03 27.76
C LEU A 404 -8.43 -1.37 27.64
N GLY A 405 -9.41 -1.63 28.52
CA GLY A 405 -10.24 -2.84 28.45
C GLY A 405 -11.09 -2.90 27.18
N ALA A 406 -11.72 -1.78 26.81
CA ALA A 406 -12.48 -1.66 25.55
C ALA A 406 -11.57 -1.82 24.33
N GLY A 407 -10.37 -1.22 24.34
CA GLY A 407 -9.39 -1.38 23.29
C GLY A 407 -8.97 -2.85 23.09
N VAL A 408 -8.72 -3.57 24.17
CA VAL A 408 -8.44 -5.02 24.11
C VAL A 408 -9.66 -5.78 23.59
N GLY A 409 -10.87 -5.48 24.08
CA GLY A 409 -12.11 -6.12 23.64
C GLY A 409 -12.34 -5.94 22.12
N VAL A 410 -12.20 -4.72 21.61
CA VAL A 410 -12.34 -4.43 20.18
C VAL A 410 -11.27 -5.18 19.36
N THR A 411 -10.03 -5.23 19.85
CA THR A 411 -8.95 -5.97 19.18
C THR A 411 -9.24 -7.46 19.13
N LEU A 412 -9.78 -8.06 20.20
CA LEU A 412 -10.16 -9.48 20.22
C LEU A 412 -11.32 -9.77 19.26
N VAL A 413 -12.36 -8.92 19.24
CA VAL A 413 -13.46 -9.05 18.28
C VAL A 413 -12.93 -8.94 16.85
N ALA A 414 -12.06 -7.98 16.58
CA ALA A 414 -11.43 -7.82 15.28
C ALA A 414 -10.60 -9.05 14.88
N ALA A 415 -9.85 -9.63 15.81
CA ALA A 415 -9.09 -10.85 15.57
C ALA A 415 -9.99 -12.06 15.20
N LEU A 416 -11.20 -12.15 15.75
CA LEU A 416 -12.18 -13.15 15.32
C LEU A 416 -12.67 -12.92 13.89
N GLY A 417 -12.87 -11.66 13.50
CA GLY A 417 -13.19 -11.30 12.11
C GLY A 417 -12.06 -11.67 11.15
N ALA A 418 -10.81 -11.50 11.57
CA ALA A 418 -9.64 -11.85 10.75
C ALA A 418 -9.57 -13.34 10.38
N LEU A 419 -10.19 -14.23 11.16
CA LEU A 419 -10.30 -15.67 10.82
C LEU A 419 -11.25 -15.96 9.65
N GLN A 420 -12.07 -14.99 9.24
CA GLN A 420 -13.05 -15.10 8.16
C GLN A 420 -12.57 -14.50 6.85
N ILE A 421 -11.31 -14.05 6.78
CA ILE A 421 -10.74 -13.43 5.58
C ILE A 421 -10.78 -14.45 4.43
N ARG A 422 -11.33 -13.99 3.32
CA ARG A 422 -11.29 -14.71 2.05
C ARG A 422 -10.23 -14.10 1.16
N SER A 423 -9.52 -14.93 0.42
CA SER A 423 -8.60 -14.48 -0.62
C SER A 423 -9.34 -14.56 -1.94
N GLY A 424 -9.34 -13.49 -2.73
CA GLY A 424 -10.02 -13.48 -4.02
C GLY A 424 -9.57 -12.30 -4.87
N ALA A 425 -9.25 -12.57 -6.13
CA ALA A 425 -9.08 -11.56 -7.17
C ALA A 425 -10.22 -11.76 -8.18
N GLU A 426 -11.31 -11.06 -7.99
CA GLU A 426 -12.46 -11.11 -8.88
C GLU A 426 -12.17 -10.20 -10.07
N TYR A 427 -11.78 -10.82 -11.22
CA TYR A 427 -11.32 -10.07 -12.38
C TYR A 427 -12.41 -9.19 -12.98
N ILE A 428 -13.58 -9.76 -13.26
CA ILE A 428 -14.70 -9.00 -13.86
C ILE A 428 -15.50 -8.23 -12.80
N ARG A 429 -15.62 -8.75 -11.58
CA ARG A 429 -16.30 -8.07 -10.47
C ARG A 429 -15.51 -6.89 -9.92
N ASN A 430 -14.29 -6.65 -10.45
CA ASN A 430 -13.58 -5.39 -10.21
C ASN A 430 -14.27 -4.19 -10.83
N PHE A 431 -15.21 -4.40 -11.77
CA PHE A 431 -16.10 -3.35 -12.29
C PHE A 431 -17.40 -3.29 -11.50
N PRO A 432 -18.05 -2.10 -11.38
CA PRO A 432 -19.34 -1.94 -10.75
C PRO A 432 -20.44 -2.80 -11.38
N ALA A 433 -21.49 -3.13 -10.63
CA ALA A 433 -22.56 -3.99 -11.11
C ALA A 433 -23.40 -3.38 -12.26
N ASP A 434 -23.41 -2.07 -12.38
CA ASP A 434 -24.07 -1.30 -13.44
C ASP A 434 -23.19 -1.13 -14.70
N ASN A 435 -21.93 -1.58 -14.66
CA ASN A 435 -21.03 -1.51 -15.81
C ASN A 435 -21.49 -2.47 -16.91
N THR A 436 -21.62 -1.96 -18.12
CA THR A 436 -22.11 -2.71 -19.29
C THR A 436 -21.24 -3.93 -19.60
N LEU A 437 -19.91 -3.79 -19.51
CA LEU A 437 -18.97 -4.89 -19.78
C LEU A 437 -19.18 -6.04 -18.79
N ARG A 438 -19.38 -5.74 -17.52
CA ARG A 438 -19.66 -6.75 -16.49
C ARG A 438 -20.99 -7.45 -16.74
N GLN A 439 -22.04 -6.70 -17.06
CA GLN A 439 -23.37 -7.26 -17.36
C GLN A 439 -23.31 -8.15 -18.60
N ASP A 440 -22.61 -7.73 -19.64
CA ASP A 440 -22.44 -8.51 -20.87
C ASP A 440 -21.64 -9.79 -20.58
N PHE A 441 -20.59 -9.71 -19.79
CA PHE A 441 -19.82 -10.89 -19.36
C PHE A 441 -20.69 -11.88 -18.59
N GLU A 442 -21.47 -11.41 -17.60
CA GLU A 442 -22.34 -12.28 -16.79
C GLU A 442 -23.35 -13.01 -17.68
N VAL A 443 -24.00 -12.31 -18.63
CA VAL A 443 -24.96 -12.94 -19.55
C VAL A 443 -24.29 -13.94 -20.50
N LEU A 444 -23.13 -13.60 -21.06
CA LEU A 444 -22.38 -14.48 -21.96
C LEU A 444 -21.82 -15.70 -21.21
N ASN A 445 -21.39 -15.52 -19.95
CA ASN A 445 -20.92 -16.60 -19.09
C ASN A 445 -22.01 -17.62 -18.80
N ASP A 446 -23.21 -17.15 -18.52
CA ASP A 446 -24.34 -18.03 -18.16
C ASP A 446 -24.93 -18.74 -19.36
N ARG A 447 -24.92 -18.12 -20.55
CA ARG A 447 -25.64 -18.63 -21.73
C ARG A 447 -24.77 -19.35 -22.75
N LEU A 448 -23.44 -19.09 -22.82
CA LEU A 448 -22.50 -19.66 -23.81
C LEU A 448 -21.52 -20.66 -23.20
N GLY A 449 -21.93 -21.46 -22.21
CA GLY A 449 -21.06 -22.49 -21.63
C GLY A 449 -19.81 -21.94 -20.94
N GLY A 450 -19.85 -20.67 -20.53
CA GLY A 450 -18.79 -19.97 -19.84
C GLY A 450 -18.06 -18.91 -20.69
N ALA A 451 -17.71 -17.79 -20.07
CA ALA A 451 -16.92 -16.73 -20.68
C ALA A 451 -15.49 -16.68 -20.12
N THR A 452 -15.21 -17.43 -19.07
CA THR A 452 -13.89 -17.49 -18.42
C THR A 452 -13.03 -18.54 -19.11
N LEU A 453 -12.03 -18.09 -19.88
CA LEU A 453 -11.15 -18.96 -20.69
C LEU A 453 -9.95 -19.44 -19.89
N VAL A 454 -9.74 -20.75 -19.86
CA VAL A 454 -8.57 -21.44 -19.31
C VAL A 454 -8.03 -22.37 -20.38
N SER A 455 -6.72 -22.51 -20.49
CA SER A 455 -6.05 -23.37 -21.46
C SER A 455 -5.20 -24.42 -20.77
N VAL A 456 -5.29 -25.66 -21.26
CA VAL A 456 -4.32 -26.70 -20.92
C VAL A 456 -3.36 -26.83 -22.09
N PHE A 457 -2.13 -26.42 -21.90
CA PHE A 457 -1.07 -26.54 -22.88
C PHE A 457 -0.42 -27.91 -22.73
N VAL A 458 -0.61 -28.75 -23.73
CA VAL A 458 -0.07 -30.12 -23.80
C VAL A 458 1.12 -30.11 -24.75
N GLU A 459 2.26 -30.60 -24.31
CA GLU A 459 3.46 -30.67 -25.12
C GLU A 459 4.17 -32.03 -25.00
N THR A 460 4.96 -32.35 -26.02
CA THR A 460 5.80 -33.53 -26.07
C THR A 460 7.13 -33.16 -26.76
N PHE A 461 8.19 -33.89 -26.42
CA PHE A 461 9.51 -33.69 -27.04
C PHE A 461 9.67 -34.42 -28.38
N VAL A 462 8.64 -35.18 -28.84
CA VAL A 462 8.72 -36.03 -30.03
C VAL A 462 7.78 -35.51 -31.11
N ASN A 463 8.33 -35.29 -32.31
CA ASN A 463 7.54 -34.86 -33.48
C ASN A 463 6.49 -35.90 -33.84
N SER A 464 5.29 -35.44 -34.17
CA SER A 464 4.12 -36.26 -34.51
C SER A 464 3.64 -37.21 -33.42
N ALA A 465 4.12 -37.08 -32.17
CA ALA A 465 3.68 -37.93 -31.10
C ALA A 465 2.17 -37.75 -30.77
N LEU A 466 1.67 -36.53 -30.93
CA LEU A 466 0.24 -36.23 -30.72
C LEU A 466 -0.69 -36.80 -31.81
N THR A 467 -0.16 -37.58 -32.78
CA THR A 467 -0.98 -38.39 -33.70
C THR A 467 -1.01 -39.89 -33.37
N GLU A 468 -0.23 -40.32 -32.37
CA GLU A 468 -0.20 -41.72 -31.93
C GLU A 468 -1.48 -42.06 -31.17
N PRO A 469 -2.14 -43.23 -31.48
CA PRO A 469 -3.43 -43.57 -30.92
C PRO A 469 -3.46 -43.66 -29.40
N ASP A 470 -2.37 -44.08 -28.76
CA ASP A 470 -2.29 -44.19 -27.29
C ASP A 470 -2.30 -42.81 -26.65
N LEU A 471 -1.57 -41.85 -27.19
CA LEU A 471 -1.53 -40.48 -26.69
C LEU A 471 -2.82 -39.73 -27.01
N LEU A 472 -3.44 -40.02 -28.19
CA LEU A 472 -4.75 -39.46 -28.51
C LEU A 472 -5.82 -39.91 -27.50
N ARG A 473 -5.82 -41.19 -27.09
CA ARG A 473 -6.73 -41.70 -26.07
C ARG A 473 -6.50 -41.07 -24.71
N GLU A 474 -5.25 -40.81 -24.33
CA GLU A 474 -4.94 -40.10 -23.07
C GLU A 474 -5.44 -38.66 -23.09
N ILE A 475 -5.26 -37.92 -24.20
CA ILE A 475 -5.77 -36.56 -24.36
C ILE A 475 -7.30 -36.51 -24.33
N ASP A 476 -7.93 -37.49 -24.99
CA ASP A 476 -9.40 -37.65 -25.00
C ASP A 476 -9.93 -37.92 -23.58
N ALA A 477 -9.30 -38.86 -22.86
CA ALA A 477 -9.65 -39.18 -21.48
C ALA A 477 -9.43 -37.97 -20.55
N LEU A 478 -8.37 -37.18 -20.75
CA LEU A 478 -8.12 -35.96 -20.03
C LEU A 478 -9.19 -34.89 -20.31
N GLN A 479 -9.55 -34.72 -21.57
CA GLN A 479 -10.62 -33.79 -21.97
C GLN A 479 -11.98 -34.18 -21.38
N ASP A 480 -12.30 -35.48 -21.39
CA ASP A 480 -13.52 -36.04 -20.78
C ASP A 480 -13.52 -35.86 -19.26
N TRP A 481 -12.35 -35.93 -18.60
CA TRP A 481 -12.22 -35.63 -17.19
C TRP A 481 -12.56 -34.17 -16.94
N PHE A 482 -12.08 -33.21 -17.76
CA PHE A 482 -12.43 -31.81 -17.65
C PHE A 482 -13.93 -31.57 -17.87
N ARG A 483 -14.56 -32.16 -18.85
CA ARG A 483 -16.01 -32.05 -19.11
C ARG A 483 -16.89 -32.48 -17.95
N ARG A 484 -16.38 -33.40 -17.08
CA ARG A 484 -17.10 -33.87 -15.89
C ARG A 484 -16.93 -32.96 -14.68
N GLN A 485 -16.07 -31.94 -14.76
CA GLN A 485 -15.94 -31.01 -13.65
C GLN A 485 -17.11 -30.02 -13.65
N PRO A 486 -17.71 -29.72 -12.46
CA PRO A 486 -18.89 -28.86 -12.40
C PRO A 486 -18.62 -27.39 -12.82
N GLU A 487 -17.36 -26.95 -12.72
CA GLU A 487 -16.95 -25.61 -13.11
C GLU A 487 -16.69 -25.43 -14.60
N VAL A 488 -16.63 -26.55 -15.36
CA VAL A 488 -16.33 -26.53 -16.79
C VAL A 488 -17.63 -26.63 -17.60
N GLY A 489 -17.95 -25.56 -18.31
CA GLY A 489 -19.11 -25.53 -19.21
C GLY A 489 -18.78 -26.14 -20.58
N SER A 490 -17.53 -25.98 -21.08
CA SER A 490 -17.07 -26.65 -22.29
C SER A 490 -15.57 -26.91 -22.27
N ALA A 491 -15.16 -28.00 -22.92
CA ALA A 491 -13.77 -28.35 -23.16
C ALA A 491 -13.61 -28.79 -24.61
N LEU A 492 -12.71 -28.15 -25.35
CA LEU A 492 -12.48 -28.35 -26.78
C LEU A 492 -11.00 -28.55 -27.06
N SER A 493 -10.67 -29.56 -27.87
CA SER A 493 -9.32 -29.83 -28.36
C SER A 493 -9.31 -30.26 -29.81
N TYR A 494 -8.12 -30.45 -30.38
CA TYR A 494 -7.98 -31.01 -31.73
C TYR A 494 -8.52 -32.46 -31.84
N VAL A 495 -8.69 -33.19 -30.72
CA VAL A 495 -9.29 -34.53 -30.67
C VAL A 495 -10.76 -34.50 -31.12
N ASP A 496 -11.50 -33.44 -30.77
CA ASP A 496 -12.86 -33.24 -31.24
C ASP A 496 -12.90 -33.05 -32.78
N TYR A 497 -11.96 -32.27 -33.31
CA TYR A 497 -11.82 -32.13 -34.76
C TYR A 497 -11.52 -33.48 -35.44
N LEU A 498 -10.63 -34.31 -34.87
CA LEU A 498 -10.35 -35.63 -35.40
C LEU A 498 -11.60 -36.52 -35.42
N LYS A 499 -12.39 -36.56 -34.35
CA LYS A 499 -13.63 -37.33 -34.29
C LYS A 499 -14.66 -36.85 -35.29
N VAL A 500 -14.88 -35.53 -35.40
CA VAL A 500 -15.84 -34.96 -36.35
C VAL A 500 -15.39 -35.18 -37.78
N LEU A 501 -14.11 -34.98 -38.08
CA LEU A 501 -13.58 -35.23 -39.43
C LEU A 501 -13.60 -36.72 -39.80
N ASN A 502 -13.28 -37.62 -38.87
CA ASN A 502 -13.36 -39.03 -39.08
C ASN A 502 -14.79 -39.47 -39.40
N GLN A 503 -15.78 -38.98 -38.68
CA GLN A 503 -17.20 -39.21 -38.96
C GLN A 503 -17.57 -38.65 -40.35
N SER A 504 -17.17 -37.44 -40.68
CA SER A 504 -17.47 -36.77 -41.95
C SER A 504 -16.87 -37.53 -43.14
N LEU A 505 -15.65 -38.05 -43.01
CA LEU A 505 -14.99 -38.83 -44.05
C LEU A 505 -15.59 -40.21 -44.25
N ASN A 506 -16.43 -40.72 -43.30
CA ASN A 506 -17.15 -41.95 -43.35
C ASN A 506 -18.67 -41.71 -43.48
N GLU A 507 -19.08 -40.87 -44.46
CA GLU A 507 -20.48 -40.60 -44.84
C GLU A 507 -21.39 -40.13 -43.69
N GLY A 508 -20.79 -39.50 -42.63
CA GLY A 508 -21.53 -39.00 -41.48
C GLY A 508 -22.02 -40.08 -40.49
N ASP A 509 -21.62 -41.32 -40.65
CA ASP A 509 -22.03 -42.44 -39.76
C ASP A 509 -21.59 -42.18 -38.32
N PRO A 510 -22.54 -42.10 -37.36
CA PRO A 510 -22.24 -41.90 -35.95
C PRO A 510 -21.26 -42.92 -35.33
N ALA A 511 -21.12 -44.12 -35.91
CA ALA A 511 -20.14 -45.11 -35.45
C ALA A 511 -18.70 -44.65 -35.60
N TYR A 512 -18.42 -43.73 -36.54
CA TYR A 512 -17.12 -43.15 -36.80
C TYR A 512 -16.85 -41.85 -36.04
N PHE A 513 -17.74 -41.40 -35.17
CA PHE A 513 -17.44 -40.37 -34.19
C PHE A 513 -16.48 -40.92 -33.13
N ALA A 514 -15.31 -41.34 -33.57
CA ALA A 514 -14.30 -42.01 -32.79
C ALA A 514 -12.90 -41.55 -33.25
N LEU A 515 -11.89 -41.82 -32.38
CA LEU A 515 -10.50 -41.59 -32.76
C LEU A 515 -10.06 -42.60 -33.86
N PRO A 516 -9.18 -42.14 -34.77
CA PRO A 516 -8.58 -43.04 -35.76
C PRO A 516 -7.73 -44.11 -35.11
N ASP A 517 -7.76 -45.36 -35.70
CA ASP A 517 -7.05 -46.49 -35.17
C ASP A 517 -5.53 -46.50 -35.39
N SER A 518 -5.03 -45.60 -36.21
CA SER A 518 -3.58 -45.52 -36.53
C SER A 518 -3.08 -44.09 -36.65
N GLY A 519 -1.80 -43.83 -36.28
CA GLY A 519 -1.15 -42.54 -36.36
C GLY A 519 -1.14 -41.97 -37.79
N PRO A 520 -0.81 -42.73 -38.84
CA PRO A 520 -0.92 -42.26 -40.22
C PRO A 520 -2.32 -41.81 -40.61
N ALA A 521 -3.37 -42.49 -40.19
CA ALA A 521 -4.76 -42.09 -40.43
C ALA A 521 -5.09 -40.77 -39.72
N ALA A 522 -4.74 -40.64 -38.43
CA ALA A 522 -4.89 -39.39 -37.71
C ALA A 522 -4.18 -38.20 -38.40
N LYS A 523 -2.97 -38.41 -38.84
CA LYS A 523 -2.19 -37.39 -39.56
C LYS A 523 -2.82 -37.03 -40.90
N GLN A 524 -3.33 -37.99 -41.63
CA GLN A 524 -4.02 -37.78 -42.93
C GLN A 524 -5.30 -36.93 -42.69
N ILE A 525 -6.09 -37.29 -41.69
CA ILE A 525 -7.33 -36.55 -41.33
C ILE A 525 -7.01 -35.08 -40.94
N LEU A 526 -5.95 -34.87 -40.17
CA LEU A 526 -5.51 -33.48 -39.79
C LEU A 526 -5.05 -32.68 -41.00
N VAL A 527 -4.42 -33.32 -41.99
CA VAL A 527 -4.01 -32.68 -43.24
C VAL A 527 -5.22 -32.33 -44.12
N PHE A 528 -6.19 -33.21 -44.24
CA PHE A 528 -7.43 -32.93 -45.00
C PHE A 528 -8.30 -31.90 -44.31
N GLY A 529 -8.37 -31.92 -43.00
CA GLY A 529 -9.11 -30.96 -42.18
C GLY A 529 -8.36 -29.64 -41.90
N ALA A 530 -7.21 -29.43 -42.57
CA ALA A 530 -6.37 -28.25 -42.28
C ALA A 530 -7.14 -26.94 -42.45
N SER A 531 -7.54 -26.38 -41.32
CA SER A 531 -8.23 -25.09 -41.21
C SER A 531 -7.48 -24.17 -40.27
N ASP A 532 -7.74 -22.88 -40.35
CA ASP A 532 -7.14 -21.93 -39.40
C ASP A 532 -7.62 -22.16 -37.96
N ALA A 533 -8.80 -22.77 -37.76
CA ALA A 533 -9.28 -23.19 -36.47
C ALA A 533 -8.45 -24.35 -35.88
N LEU A 534 -8.07 -25.34 -36.70
CA LEU A 534 -7.24 -26.45 -36.26
C LEU A 534 -5.81 -26.01 -35.90
N LYS A 535 -5.24 -25.06 -36.62
CA LYS A 535 -3.89 -24.50 -36.35
C LYS A 535 -3.80 -23.78 -35.01
N ARG A 536 -4.95 -23.42 -34.43
CA ARG A 536 -5.00 -22.77 -33.10
C ARG A 536 -5.01 -23.76 -31.93
N VAL A 537 -5.26 -25.03 -32.19
CA VAL A 537 -5.39 -26.08 -31.16
C VAL A 537 -4.32 -27.16 -31.27
N VAL A 538 -3.64 -27.27 -32.40
CA VAL A 538 -2.49 -28.19 -32.61
C VAL A 538 -1.47 -27.56 -33.53
N ASP A 539 -0.17 -27.66 -33.17
CA ASP A 539 0.93 -27.14 -33.99
C ASP A 539 1.20 -28.01 -35.24
N PRO A 540 1.79 -27.44 -36.29
CA PRO A 540 2.08 -28.18 -37.53
C PRO A 540 3.02 -29.38 -37.36
N SER A 541 3.84 -29.42 -36.33
CA SER A 541 4.73 -30.54 -36.01
C SER A 541 4.08 -31.62 -35.19
N HIS A 542 2.83 -31.39 -34.73
CA HIS A 542 2.06 -32.26 -33.84
C HIS A 542 2.82 -32.62 -32.54
N ARG A 543 3.52 -31.63 -31.99
CA ARG A 543 4.24 -31.71 -30.72
C ARG A 543 3.51 -31.03 -29.59
N SER A 544 2.75 -30.02 -29.94
CA SER A 544 2.05 -29.20 -28.96
C SER A 544 0.58 -29.08 -29.33
N ALA A 545 -0.28 -29.12 -28.34
CA ALA A 545 -1.71 -28.93 -28.51
C ALA A 545 -2.31 -28.15 -27.32
N VAL A 546 -3.49 -27.60 -27.54
CA VAL A 546 -4.24 -26.87 -26.53
C VAL A 546 -5.60 -27.53 -26.30
N ILE A 547 -5.96 -27.77 -25.04
CA ILE A 547 -7.32 -28.01 -24.64
C ILE A 547 -7.87 -26.68 -24.11
N SER A 548 -8.81 -26.11 -24.84
CA SER A 548 -9.48 -24.87 -24.44
C SER A 548 -10.65 -25.19 -23.53
N LEU A 549 -10.61 -24.66 -22.32
CA LEU A 549 -11.67 -24.84 -21.32
C LEU A 549 -12.41 -23.50 -21.16
N ARG A 550 -13.73 -23.56 -21.13
CA ARG A 550 -14.57 -22.45 -20.70
C ARG A 550 -15.17 -22.79 -19.35
N LEU A 551 -14.87 -21.95 -18.36
CA LEU A 551 -15.44 -22.10 -17.03
C LEU A 551 -16.72 -21.28 -16.92
N ASN A 552 -17.75 -21.88 -16.32
CA ASN A 552 -19.04 -21.26 -16.01
C ASN A 552 -19.05 -20.58 -14.62
N VAL A 553 -17.90 -20.51 -13.96
CA VAL A 553 -17.70 -19.88 -12.67
C VAL A 553 -16.77 -18.68 -12.79
N ASP A 554 -17.04 -17.65 -12.00
CA ASP A 554 -16.22 -16.44 -11.87
C ASP A 554 -15.68 -16.24 -10.45
N ASP A 555 -16.08 -17.10 -9.50
CA ASP A 555 -15.60 -17.06 -8.11
C ASP A 555 -14.17 -17.58 -7.98
N SER A 556 -13.27 -16.74 -7.45
CA SER A 556 -11.85 -17.07 -7.29
C SER A 556 -11.60 -18.33 -6.44
N ALA A 557 -12.46 -18.61 -5.46
CA ALA A 557 -12.29 -19.78 -4.60
C ALA A 557 -12.66 -21.08 -5.35
N ALA A 558 -13.72 -21.03 -6.16
CA ALA A 558 -14.11 -22.13 -7.03
C ALA A 558 -13.03 -22.40 -8.09
N ILE A 559 -12.53 -21.34 -8.75
CA ILE A 559 -11.44 -21.44 -9.73
C ILE A 559 -10.18 -22.03 -9.06
N ALA A 560 -9.79 -21.57 -7.86
CA ALA A 560 -8.63 -22.10 -7.14
C ALA A 560 -8.80 -23.59 -6.79
N ALA A 561 -10.01 -24.02 -6.40
CA ALA A 561 -10.30 -25.42 -6.12
C ALA A 561 -10.22 -26.28 -7.39
N PHE A 562 -10.73 -25.77 -8.51
CA PHE A 562 -10.62 -26.39 -9.81
C PHE A 562 -9.15 -26.53 -10.25
N VAL A 563 -8.37 -25.43 -10.18
CA VAL A 563 -6.94 -25.40 -10.56
C VAL A 563 -6.15 -26.47 -9.81
N ARG A 564 -6.32 -26.59 -8.51
CA ARG A 564 -5.63 -27.63 -7.71
C ARG A 564 -5.97 -29.04 -8.16
N ARG A 565 -7.26 -29.34 -8.39
CA ARG A 565 -7.69 -30.68 -8.88
C ARG A 565 -7.15 -30.95 -10.30
N ALA A 566 -7.16 -29.92 -11.14
CA ALA A 566 -6.64 -30.02 -12.51
C ALA A 566 -5.13 -30.32 -12.51
N GLU A 567 -4.35 -29.61 -11.74
CA GLU A 567 -2.89 -29.83 -11.62
C GLU A 567 -2.55 -31.21 -11.05
N GLU A 568 -3.31 -31.66 -10.05
CA GLU A 568 -3.16 -33.03 -9.53
C GLU A 568 -3.42 -34.09 -10.62
N ARG A 569 -4.43 -33.88 -11.46
CA ARG A 569 -4.72 -34.78 -12.61
C ARG A 569 -3.64 -34.69 -13.70
N LEU A 570 -3.16 -33.46 -14.00
CA LEU A 570 -2.11 -33.28 -15.01
C LEU A 570 -0.78 -33.91 -14.59
N SER A 571 -0.45 -33.88 -13.30
CA SER A 571 0.77 -34.52 -12.76
C SER A 571 0.79 -36.06 -12.91
N GLN A 572 -0.36 -36.68 -13.18
CA GLN A 572 -0.52 -38.14 -13.37
C GLN A 572 -0.44 -38.59 -14.83
N LEU A 573 -0.20 -37.65 -15.77
CA LEU A 573 -0.12 -37.98 -17.19
C LEU A 573 1.10 -38.86 -17.49
N PRO A 574 0.94 -39.86 -18.38
CA PRO A 574 2.06 -40.73 -18.75
C PRO A 574 3.06 -39.98 -19.64
N ARG A 575 4.35 -40.24 -19.47
CA ARG A 575 5.38 -39.73 -20.38
C ARG A 575 5.19 -40.34 -21.80
N PRO A 576 5.41 -39.59 -22.87
CA PRO A 576 6.11 -38.33 -22.99
C PRO A 576 5.22 -37.05 -22.93
N LEU A 577 3.96 -37.17 -22.47
CA LEU A 577 3.09 -36.02 -22.34
C LEU A 577 3.51 -35.17 -21.13
N ASP A 578 3.65 -33.87 -21.36
CA ASP A 578 3.72 -32.86 -20.34
C ASP A 578 2.58 -31.86 -20.56
N ALA A 579 1.90 -31.46 -19.50
CA ALA A 579 0.75 -30.58 -19.62
C ALA A 579 0.71 -29.56 -18.49
N SER A 580 0.44 -28.32 -18.84
CA SER A 580 0.38 -27.18 -17.93
C SER A 580 -0.94 -26.45 -18.05
N LEU A 581 -1.56 -26.14 -16.92
CA LEU A 581 -2.76 -25.31 -16.87
C LEU A 581 -2.36 -23.83 -16.87
N THR A 582 -2.95 -23.02 -17.75
CA THR A 582 -2.65 -21.61 -17.87
C THR A 582 -3.87 -20.80 -18.33
N GLY A 583 -3.74 -19.48 -18.34
CA GLY A 583 -4.78 -18.51 -18.68
C GLY A 583 -4.99 -17.48 -17.57
N MET A 584 -5.57 -16.33 -17.91
CA MET A 584 -5.71 -15.21 -16.97
C MET A 584 -6.36 -15.61 -15.61
N PRO A 585 -7.41 -16.45 -15.55
CA PRO A 585 -8.01 -16.87 -14.29
C PRO A 585 -7.07 -17.69 -13.40
N VAL A 586 -6.25 -18.57 -14.03
CA VAL A 586 -5.25 -19.37 -13.32
C VAL A 586 -4.16 -18.47 -12.74
N LEU A 587 -3.65 -17.56 -13.56
CA LEU A 587 -2.63 -16.58 -13.15
C LEU A 587 -3.15 -15.68 -12.01
N ALA A 588 -4.39 -15.20 -12.11
CA ALA A 588 -5.01 -14.42 -11.04
C ALA A 588 -5.12 -15.20 -9.71
N THR A 589 -5.45 -16.50 -9.79
CA THR A 589 -5.51 -17.36 -8.59
C THR A 589 -4.14 -17.53 -7.96
N ARG A 590 -3.09 -17.74 -8.76
CA ARG A 590 -1.70 -17.81 -8.28
C ARG A 590 -1.24 -16.53 -7.63
N THR A 591 -1.57 -15.39 -8.22
CA THR A 591 -1.31 -14.07 -7.63
C THR A 591 -1.87 -13.98 -6.20
N VAL A 592 -3.10 -14.43 -5.98
CA VAL A 592 -3.77 -14.38 -4.67
C VAL A 592 -3.10 -15.29 -3.65
N GLU A 593 -2.71 -16.50 -4.03
CA GLU A 593 -2.01 -17.45 -3.14
C GLU A 593 -0.66 -16.91 -2.68
N VAL A 594 0.12 -16.38 -3.62
CA VAL A 594 1.42 -15.77 -3.36
C VAL A 594 1.29 -14.49 -2.52
N LEU A 595 0.26 -13.69 -2.80
CA LEU A 595 -0.04 -12.48 -2.04
C LEU A 595 -0.33 -12.79 -0.57
N ALA A 596 -1.19 -13.78 -0.30
CA ALA A 596 -1.58 -14.17 1.05
C ALA A 596 -0.37 -14.62 1.89
N SER A 597 0.55 -15.39 1.29
CA SER A 597 1.77 -15.83 1.98
C SER A 597 2.78 -14.70 2.19
N GLY A 598 3.00 -13.85 1.20
CA GLY A 598 3.95 -12.72 1.24
C GLY A 598 3.50 -11.60 2.18
N GLN A 599 2.18 -11.42 2.38
CA GLN A 599 1.62 -10.37 3.24
C GLN A 599 2.12 -10.45 4.68
N TRP A 600 2.12 -11.66 5.27
CA TRP A 600 2.54 -11.86 6.65
C TRP A 600 4.04 -11.63 6.83
N GLN A 601 4.87 -11.99 5.85
CA GLN A 601 6.31 -11.74 5.88
C GLN A 601 6.60 -10.24 5.85
N SER A 602 6.00 -9.51 4.91
CA SER A 602 6.15 -8.06 4.80
C SER A 602 5.70 -7.33 6.06
N LEU A 603 4.55 -7.71 6.63
CA LEU A 603 4.02 -7.14 7.86
C LEU A 603 4.93 -7.44 9.06
N ALA A 604 5.41 -8.67 9.21
CA ALA A 604 6.31 -9.04 10.31
C ALA A 604 7.62 -8.25 10.25
N VAL A 605 8.19 -8.08 9.06
CA VAL A 605 9.41 -7.27 8.87
C VAL A 605 9.13 -5.80 9.16
N ALA A 606 8.02 -5.23 8.68
CA ALA A 606 7.60 -3.87 9.00
C ALA A 606 7.50 -3.63 10.51
N VAL A 607 6.75 -4.49 11.22
CA VAL A 607 6.60 -4.46 12.68
C VAL A 607 7.95 -4.56 13.37
N GLY A 608 8.83 -5.49 12.95
CA GLY A 608 10.14 -5.71 13.55
C GLY A 608 11.07 -4.51 13.38
N VAL A 609 11.15 -3.93 12.18
CA VAL A 609 12.01 -2.77 11.91
C VAL A 609 11.47 -1.51 12.60
N ILE A 610 10.15 -1.28 12.56
CA ILE A 610 9.54 -0.15 13.29
C ILE A 610 9.75 -0.30 14.80
N TRP A 611 9.58 -1.51 15.36
CA TRP A 611 9.90 -1.77 16.76
C TRP A 611 11.37 -1.46 17.07
N LEU A 612 12.31 -1.85 16.21
CA LEU A 612 13.72 -1.55 16.37
C LEU A 612 14.00 -0.05 16.35
N LEU A 613 13.40 0.69 15.39
CA LEU A 613 13.51 2.15 15.31
C LEU A 613 12.97 2.82 16.59
N LEU A 614 11.80 2.39 17.07
CA LEU A 614 11.22 2.88 18.31
C LEU A 614 12.08 2.48 19.54
N ALA A 615 12.67 1.29 19.56
CA ALA A 615 13.56 0.84 20.62
C ALA A 615 14.84 1.68 20.70
N LEU A 616 15.38 2.06 19.55
CA LEU A 616 16.50 3.00 19.45
C LEU A 616 16.07 4.41 19.91
N LEU A 617 14.91 4.89 19.47
CA LEU A 617 14.37 6.20 19.84
C LEU A 617 14.11 6.30 21.35
N PHE A 618 13.41 5.34 21.92
CA PHE A 618 13.06 5.33 23.34
C PHE A 618 14.17 4.76 24.23
N ASN A 619 15.26 4.30 23.65
CA ASN A 619 16.37 3.64 24.36
C ASN A 619 15.85 2.51 25.30
N SER A 620 14.80 1.83 24.89
CA SER A 620 14.12 0.81 25.67
C SER A 620 13.24 -0.06 24.79
N ALA A 621 13.58 -1.35 24.67
CA ALA A 621 12.79 -2.33 23.93
C ALA A 621 11.36 -2.49 24.48
N ARG A 622 11.20 -2.41 25.82
CA ARG A 622 9.87 -2.50 26.47
C ARG A 622 8.99 -1.29 26.16
N ALA A 623 9.57 -0.09 26.18
CA ALA A 623 8.83 1.12 25.85
C ALA A 623 8.42 1.13 24.36
N ALA A 624 9.28 0.65 23.47
CA ALA A 624 8.98 0.48 22.05
C ALA A 624 7.83 -0.51 21.81
N ALA A 625 7.87 -1.69 22.48
CA ALA A 625 6.81 -2.68 22.37
C ALA A 625 5.46 -2.11 22.85
N LEU A 626 5.45 -1.40 23.99
CA LEU A 626 4.22 -0.79 24.51
C LEU A 626 3.71 0.37 23.62
N ALA A 627 4.61 1.14 23.00
CA ALA A 627 4.24 2.20 22.06
C ALA A 627 3.66 1.65 20.75
N LEU A 628 4.03 0.42 20.37
CA LEU A 628 3.55 -0.22 19.17
C LEU A 628 2.17 -0.91 19.34
N LEU A 629 1.77 -1.25 20.59
CA LEU A 629 0.50 -1.94 20.87
C LEU A 629 -0.74 -1.24 20.27
N PRO A 630 -0.94 0.09 20.41
CA PRO A 630 -2.07 0.76 19.79
C PRO A 630 -2.11 0.57 18.27
N ASN A 631 -0.95 0.61 17.61
CA ASN A 631 -0.85 0.45 16.17
C ASN A 631 -1.10 -1.00 15.71
N LEU A 632 -0.69 -2.00 16.49
CA LEU A 632 -1.04 -3.40 16.24
C LEU A 632 -2.55 -3.64 16.40
N ALA A 633 -3.21 -2.95 17.33
CA ALA A 633 -4.66 -3.00 17.46
C ALA A 633 -5.35 -2.44 16.21
N VAL A 634 -4.84 -1.36 15.62
CA VAL A 634 -5.35 -0.81 14.35
C VAL A 634 -5.23 -1.84 13.21
N ILE A 635 -4.10 -2.54 13.11
CA ILE A 635 -3.90 -3.60 12.11
C ILE A 635 -4.89 -4.74 12.32
N ALA A 636 -5.09 -5.17 13.57
CA ALA A 636 -6.09 -6.20 13.89
C ALA A 636 -7.49 -5.77 13.48
N ILE A 637 -7.84 -4.48 13.70
CA ILE A 637 -9.13 -3.91 13.29
C ILE A 637 -9.24 -3.90 11.75
N TYR A 638 -8.18 -3.57 11.02
CA TYR A 638 -8.16 -3.66 9.56
C TYR A 638 -8.50 -5.07 9.08
N PHE A 639 -7.78 -6.09 9.57
CA PHE A 639 -8.06 -7.48 9.19
C PHE A 639 -9.44 -7.95 9.65
N GLY A 640 -9.90 -7.49 10.81
CA GLY A 640 -11.27 -7.75 11.29
C GLY A 640 -12.32 -7.15 10.37
N LEU A 641 -12.17 -5.90 9.95
CA LEU A 641 -13.07 -5.25 8.98
C LEU A 641 -13.08 -6.02 7.66
N LEU A 642 -11.92 -6.42 7.15
CA LEU A 642 -11.79 -7.21 5.93
C LEU A 642 -12.61 -8.51 6.03
N GLY A 643 -12.47 -9.25 7.13
CA GLY A 643 -13.20 -10.51 7.35
C GLY A 643 -14.71 -10.31 7.53
N TYR A 644 -15.15 -9.33 8.33
CA TYR A 644 -16.59 -9.09 8.55
C TYR A 644 -17.32 -8.49 7.35
N THR A 645 -16.64 -7.69 6.52
CA THR A 645 -17.25 -7.13 5.31
C THR A 645 -17.28 -8.14 4.17
N GLY A 646 -16.56 -9.26 4.27
CA GLY A 646 -16.41 -10.24 3.20
C GLY A 646 -15.60 -9.74 1.99
N ILE A 647 -14.94 -8.59 2.13
CA ILE A 647 -14.05 -8.07 1.09
C ILE A 647 -12.82 -8.98 1.00
N GLY A 648 -12.53 -9.49 -0.22
CA GLY A 648 -11.37 -10.35 -0.44
C GLY A 648 -10.03 -9.65 -0.30
N LEU A 649 -9.02 -10.38 0.16
CA LEU A 649 -7.64 -9.92 0.11
C LEU A 649 -7.19 -9.92 -1.36
N ASN A 650 -6.98 -8.73 -1.92
CA ASN A 650 -6.52 -8.49 -3.29
C ASN A 650 -5.24 -7.64 -3.30
N PRO A 651 -4.54 -7.45 -4.44
CA PRO A 651 -3.29 -6.68 -4.47
C PRO A 651 -3.38 -5.28 -3.88
N THR A 652 -4.48 -4.56 -4.06
CA THR A 652 -4.65 -3.20 -3.53
C THR A 652 -4.99 -3.20 -2.03
N THR A 653 -5.89 -4.07 -1.57
CA THR A 653 -6.24 -4.15 -0.15
C THR A 653 -5.07 -4.66 0.69
N SER A 654 -4.21 -5.54 0.15
CA SER A 654 -3.03 -6.04 0.86
C SER A 654 -2.06 -4.94 1.30
N LEU A 655 -2.00 -3.82 0.58
CA LEU A 655 -1.11 -2.71 0.91
C LEU A 655 -1.49 -2.00 2.21
N ILE A 656 -2.80 -2.02 2.56
CA ILE A 656 -3.37 -1.17 3.63
C ILE A 656 -2.69 -1.44 4.97
N ALA A 657 -2.44 -2.70 5.32
CA ALA A 657 -1.85 -3.06 6.60
C ALA A 657 -0.49 -2.39 6.84
N CYS A 658 0.40 -2.42 5.85
CA CYS A 658 1.73 -1.81 5.93
C CYS A 658 1.67 -0.27 5.81
N ILE A 659 0.78 0.27 4.97
CA ILE A 659 0.53 1.71 4.85
C ILE A 659 0.07 2.27 6.20
N VAL A 660 -0.99 1.68 6.76
CA VAL A 660 -1.59 2.14 8.01
C VAL A 660 -0.62 1.98 9.16
N LEU A 661 0.16 0.89 9.23
CA LEU A 661 1.20 0.73 10.25
C LEU A 661 2.22 1.87 10.19
N GLY A 662 2.73 2.19 8.98
CA GLY A 662 3.69 3.28 8.80
C GLY A 662 3.13 4.63 9.21
N VAL A 663 1.87 4.91 8.86
CA VAL A 663 1.21 6.21 9.11
C VAL A 663 0.74 6.37 10.56
N ALA A 664 0.12 5.34 11.16
CA ALA A 664 -0.43 5.42 12.51
C ALA A 664 0.68 5.57 13.58
N VAL A 665 1.86 4.99 13.34
CA VAL A 665 3.01 5.15 14.24
C VAL A 665 3.48 6.60 14.35
N ASP A 666 3.27 7.43 13.32
CA ASP A 666 3.69 8.83 13.29
C ASP A 666 3.01 9.66 14.40
N ASP A 667 1.70 9.52 14.55
CA ASP A 667 0.92 10.23 15.58
C ASP A 667 1.30 9.76 16.99
N THR A 668 1.51 8.46 17.16
CA THR A 668 2.02 7.87 18.40
C THR A 668 3.40 8.42 18.78
N ILE A 669 4.34 8.54 17.83
CA ILE A 669 5.68 9.13 18.07
C ILE A 669 5.55 10.58 18.52
N GLN A 670 4.72 11.36 17.84
CA GLN A 670 4.53 12.78 18.16
C GLN A 670 3.91 13.00 19.52
N PHE A 671 2.89 12.22 19.87
CA PHE A 671 2.29 12.25 21.21
C PHE A 671 3.31 11.91 22.30
N LEU A 672 3.99 10.77 22.18
CA LEU A 672 4.94 10.28 23.17
C LEU A 672 6.16 11.19 23.33
N ALA A 673 6.64 11.81 22.26
CA ALA A 673 7.76 12.77 22.33
C ALA A 673 7.39 14.01 23.17
N ARG A 674 6.17 14.55 23.01
CA ARG A 674 5.67 15.71 23.76
C ARG A 674 5.29 15.37 25.19
N PHE A 675 4.60 14.24 25.37
CA PHE A 675 4.25 13.70 26.70
C PHE A 675 5.48 13.57 27.60
N ASN A 676 6.52 12.94 27.07
CA ASN A 676 7.74 12.68 27.82
C ASN A 676 8.45 13.97 28.29
N GLY A 677 8.52 14.97 27.42
CA GLY A 677 9.12 16.27 27.74
C GLY A 677 8.37 17.01 28.84
N ALA A 678 7.05 16.99 28.82
CA ALA A 678 6.18 17.66 29.79
C ALA A 678 6.10 16.92 31.13
N ALA A 679 5.88 15.62 31.11
CA ALA A 679 5.80 14.80 32.33
C ALA A 679 7.05 14.88 33.21
N ARG A 680 8.23 15.19 32.59
CA ARG A 680 9.46 15.40 33.34
C ARG A 680 9.60 16.80 33.92
N ARG A 681 9.13 17.83 33.23
CA ARG A 681 9.23 19.22 33.72
C ARG A 681 8.35 19.41 34.93
N GLU A 682 7.16 18.83 34.92
CA GLU A 682 6.15 19.03 35.94
C GLU A 682 6.13 17.93 37.00
N GLY A 683 6.78 16.76 36.73
CA GLY A 683 6.83 15.63 37.64
C GLY A 683 5.48 14.92 37.86
N ASP A 684 4.46 15.32 37.07
CA ASP A 684 3.12 14.75 37.07
C ASP A 684 2.76 14.19 35.69
N GLU A 685 2.30 12.93 35.69
CA GLU A 685 1.88 12.23 34.45
C GLU A 685 0.59 12.81 33.88
N ARG A 686 -0.29 13.37 34.73
CA ARG A 686 -1.54 14.00 34.29
C ARG A 686 -1.29 15.27 33.53
N ALA A 687 -0.45 16.15 34.07
CA ALA A 687 0.00 17.37 33.38
C ALA A 687 0.74 17.04 32.07
N GLY A 688 1.51 15.94 32.03
CA GLY A 688 2.15 15.43 30.82
C GLY A 688 1.18 15.04 29.72
N VAL A 689 0.11 14.32 30.03
CA VAL A 689 -0.95 13.94 29.09
C VAL A 689 -1.70 15.18 28.59
N GLU A 690 -2.06 16.09 29.51
CA GLU A 690 -2.77 17.32 29.17
C GLU A 690 -1.94 18.20 28.24
N PHE A 691 -0.66 18.39 28.53
CA PHE A 691 0.26 19.14 27.67
C PHE A 691 0.42 18.49 26.30
N ALA A 692 0.60 17.16 26.24
CA ALA A 692 0.76 16.45 25.00
C ALA A 692 -0.50 16.59 24.12
N LEU A 693 -1.69 16.32 24.68
CA LEU A 693 -2.96 16.45 23.95
C LEU A 693 -3.21 17.90 23.51
N ALA A 694 -2.93 18.90 24.36
CA ALA A 694 -3.11 20.31 23.99
C ALA A 694 -2.29 20.71 22.74
N HIS A 695 -1.13 20.06 22.53
CA HIS A 695 -0.25 20.38 21.40
C HIS A 695 -0.33 19.41 20.23
N THR A 696 -0.92 18.20 20.42
CA THR A 696 -1.05 17.20 19.34
C THR A 696 -2.46 17.11 18.77
N LEU A 697 -3.49 17.40 19.56
CA LEU A 697 -4.89 17.20 19.16
C LEU A 697 -5.21 17.88 17.82
N ARG A 698 -4.84 19.16 17.65
CA ARG A 698 -5.10 19.90 16.43
C ARG A 698 -4.37 19.35 15.22
N PRO A 699 -3.02 19.25 15.20
CA PRO A 699 -2.33 18.74 14.02
C PRO A 699 -2.72 17.28 13.72
N VAL A 700 -2.83 16.40 14.70
CA VAL A 700 -3.23 15.00 14.49
C VAL A 700 -4.65 14.90 13.93
N THR A 701 -5.60 15.68 14.42
CA THR A 701 -6.96 15.67 13.86
C THR A 701 -7.00 16.18 12.42
N LEU A 702 -6.26 17.25 12.11
CA LEU A 702 -6.21 17.79 10.74
C LEU A 702 -5.53 16.81 9.77
N THR A 703 -4.46 16.15 10.20
CA THR A 703 -3.78 15.14 9.36
C THR A 703 -4.64 13.92 9.15
N SER A 704 -5.30 13.42 10.20
CA SER A 704 -6.21 12.26 10.08
C SER A 704 -7.42 12.57 9.20
N ILE A 705 -8.01 13.77 9.30
CA ILE A 705 -9.08 14.20 8.38
C ILE A 705 -8.55 14.25 6.94
N GLY A 706 -7.35 14.80 6.73
CA GLY A 706 -6.73 14.84 5.42
C GLY A 706 -6.48 13.45 4.83
N LEU A 707 -5.98 12.52 5.64
CA LEU A 707 -5.76 11.12 5.27
C LEU A 707 -7.09 10.42 4.93
N VAL A 708 -8.11 10.58 5.76
CA VAL A 708 -9.45 9.99 5.52
C VAL A 708 -10.04 10.54 4.22
N ILE A 709 -10.01 11.86 4.00
CA ILE A 709 -10.48 12.48 2.74
C ILE A 709 -9.64 11.96 1.56
N GLY A 710 -8.32 11.86 1.74
CA GLY A 710 -7.39 11.40 0.74
C GLY A 710 -7.70 10.00 0.23
N PHE A 711 -7.98 9.10 1.12
CA PHE A 711 -8.32 7.73 0.75
C PHE A 711 -9.78 7.58 0.31
N LEU A 712 -10.73 8.34 0.91
CA LEU A 712 -12.12 8.36 0.44
C LEU A 712 -12.26 8.84 -1.01
N ALA A 713 -11.35 9.64 -1.54
CA ALA A 713 -11.39 10.06 -2.93
C ALA A 713 -11.38 8.87 -3.91
N PHE A 714 -10.76 7.75 -3.54
CA PHE A 714 -10.76 6.52 -4.35
C PHE A 714 -12.14 5.85 -4.47
N THR A 715 -13.13 6.22 -3.65
CA THR A 715 -14.50 5.73 -3.81
C THR A 715 -15.18 6.25 -5.08
N GLY A 716 -14.60 7.25 -5.72
CA GLY A 716 -15.03 7.72 -7.05
C GLY A 716 -14.40 6.96 -8.22
N SER A 717 -13.60 5.92 -7.98
CA SER A 717 -12.99 5.11 -9.04
C SER A 717 -13.99 4.12 -9.64
N ASP A 718 -13.84 3.85 -10.93
CA ASP A 718 -14.59 2.81 -11.64
C ASP A 718 -14.07 1.39 -11.32
N LEU A 719 -12.98 1.25 -10.56
CA LEU A 719 -12.47 -0.03 -10.11
C LEU A 719 -12.87 -0.32 -8.67
N GLN A 720 -13.59 -1.41 -8.46
CA GLN A 720 -14.06 -1.83 -7.14
C GLN A 720 -12.92 -2.06 -6.14
N SER A 721 -11.78 -2.54 -6.60
CA SER A 721 -10.57 -2.70 -5.78
C SER A 721 -10.06 -1.37 -5.20
N HIS A 722 -10.13 -0.28 -5.97
CA HIS A 722 -9.80 1.07 -5.49
C HIS A 722 -10.86 1.62 -4.53
N VAL A 723 -12.14 1.38 -4.80
CA VAL A 723 -13.24 1.74 -3.89
C VAL A 723 -13.08 1.05 -2.54
N GLN A 724 -12.84 -0.27 -2.56
CA GLN A 724 -12.59 -1.07 -1.35
C GLN A 724 -11.35 -0.59 -0.60
N PHE A 725 -10.26 -0.33 -1.32
CA PHE A 725 -9.04 0.25 -0.76
C PHE A 725 -9.32 1.58 -0.06
N GLY A 726 -10.03 2.50 -0.73
CA GLY A 726 -10.38 3.81 -0.20
C GLY A 726 -11.23 3.72 1.07
N LEU A 727 -12.28 2.89 1.07
CA LEU A 727 -13.17 2.70 2.22
C LEU A 727 -12.46 2.05 3.41
N LEU A 728 -11.73 0.96 3.18
CA LEU A 728 -11.03 0.23 4.24
C LEU A 728 -9.89 1.05 4.84
N ALA A 729 -9.08 1.72 4.01
CA ALA A 729 -8.01 2.59 4.47
C ALA A 729 -8.57 3.76 5.29
N SER A 730 -9.62 4.42 4.81
CA SER A 730 -10.27 5.53 5.51
C SER A 730 -10.87 5.12 6.85
N ALA A 731 -11.61 4.00 6.89
CA ALA A 731 -12.19 3.47 8.11
C ALA A 731 -11.11 3.09 9.13
N THR A 732 -10.04 2.44 8.66
CA THR A 732 -8.92 2.03 9.51
C THR A 732 -8.15 3.23 10.07
N LEU A 733 -7.91 4.27 9.26
CA LEU A 733 -7.24 5.50 9.70
C LEU A 733 -8.11 6.34 10.64
N ALA A 734 -9.43 6.38 10.43
CA ALA A 734 -10.36 7.00 11.37
C ALA A 734 -10.32 6.29 12.74
N MET A 735 -10.22 4.96 12.74
CA MET A 735 -10.06 4.17 13.95
C MET A 735 -8.67 4.39 14.59
N ALA A 736 -7.61 4.51 13.80
CA ALA A 736 -6.28 4.87 14.26
C ALA A 736 -6.29 6.22 15.00
N TRP A 737 -6.92 7.24 14.40
CA TRP A 737 -7.12 8.55 15.04
C TRP A 737 -7.83 8.44 16.39
N LEU A 738 -8.91 7.65 16.49
CA LEU A 738 -9.63 7.44 17.74
C LEU A 738 -8.76 6.76 18.80
N ILE A 739 -7.98 5.75 18.42
CA ILE A 739 -7.03 5.04 19.28
C ILE A 739 -5.92 5.98 19.75
N ASP A 740 -5.38 6.82 18.88
CA ASP A 740 -4.32 7.78 19.22
C ASP A 740 -4.80 8.89 20.16
N LEU A 741 -6.08 9.25 20.11
CA LEU A 741 -6.67 10.21 21.04
C LEU A 741 -7.11 9.60 22.38
N THR A 742 -7.27 8.28 22.47
CA THR A 742 -7.84 7.61 23.67
C THR A 742 -6.88 6.58 24.25
N VAL A 743 -6.56 5.52 23.53
CA VAL A 743 -5.76 4.39 24.02
C VAL A 743 -4.29 4.78 24.20
N THR A 744 -3.70 5.51 23.24
CA THR A 744 -2.31 5.98 23.30
C THR A 744 -2.04 6.87 24.52
N PRO A 745 -2.87 7.90 24.85
CA PRO A 745 -2.69 8.69 26.07
C PRO A 745 -2.96 7.89 27.34
N ALA A 746 -3.95 6.99 27.34
CA ALA A 746 -4.25 6.13 28.50
C ALA A 746 -3.07 5.20 28.83
N LEU A 747 -2.43 4.64 27.78
CA LEU A 747 -1.23 3.80 27.92
C LEU A 747 -0.01 4.64 28.31
N GLY A 748 0.17 5.80 27.68
CA GLY A 748 1.27 6.75 27.93
C GLY A 748 1.32 7.19 29.40
N SER A 749 0.16 7.39 30.05
CA SER A 749 0.09 7.76 31.46
C SER A 749 0.74 6.75 32.42
N LYS A 750 1.00 5.52 31.99
CA LYS A 750 1.69 4.47 32.75
C LYS A 750 3.16 4.31 32.36
N LEU A 751 3.63 5.04 31.33
CA LEU A 751 4.97 4.86 30.74
C LEU A 751 5.87 6.04 31.08
N ARG A 752 6.98 5.76 31.79
CA ARG A 752 8.11 6.69 31.92
C ARG A 752 9.17 6.37 30.87
N ILE A 753 9.16 7.10 29.75
CA ILE A 753 10.05 6.85 28.62
C ILE A 753 11.19 7.89 28.61
N VAL A 754 12.44 7.43 28.38
CA VAL A 754 13.60 8.30 28.10
C VAL A 754 13.92 8.17 26.62
N THR A 755 13.72 9.25 25.85
CA THR A 755 14.03 9.22 24.42
C THR A 755 15.51 9.51 24.15
N LEU A 756 16.03 8.97 23.04
CA LEU A 756 17.37 9.32 22.54
C LEU A 756 17.50 10.84 22.32
N TRP A 757 16.40 11.48 21.95
CA TRP A 757 16.29 12.91 21.76
C TRP A 757 16.49 13.72 23.03
N ASP A 758 15.94 13.24 24.14
CA ASP A 758 16.15 13.87 25.45
C ASP A 758 17.63 13.75 25.87
N LEU A 759 18.26 12.61 25.57
CA LEU A 759 19.69 12.40 25.82
C LEU A 759 20.58 13.35 25.00
N ILE A 760 20.19 13.63 23.76
CA ILE A 760 20.96 14.53 22.87
C ILE A 760 20.79 16.00 23.27
N ARG A 761 19.59 16.41 23.75
CA ARG A 761 19.26 17.80 24.12
C ARG A 761 19.79 18.26 25.47
N VAL A 762 20.17 17.35 26.36
CA VAL A 762 20.72 17.75 27.67
C VAL A 762 22.08 18.42 27.48
N ASP A 763 22.08 19.73 27.55
CA ASP A 763 23.32 20.52 27.51
C ASP A 763 23.87 20.65 28.94
N LEU A 764 24.89 19.86 29.24
CA LEU A 764 25.65 19.87 30.47
C LEU A 764 27.03 20.54 30.30
N GLY A 765 27.23 21.20 29.16
CA GLY A 765 28.51 21.79 28.78
C GLY A 765 29.49 20.76 28.20
N GLN A 766 30.72 21.22 27.90
CA GLN A 766 31.77 20.33 27.34
C GLN A 766 32.26 19.33 28.38
N ASN A 767 32.31 18.05 28.00
CA ASN A 767 32.89 16.93 28.77
C ASN A 767 32.46 16.85 30.25
N PRO A 768 31.12 16.82 30.57
CA PRO A 768 30.63 16.85 31.95
C PRO A 768 31.16 15.69 32.82
N GLN A 769 31.51 14.53 32.21
CA GLN A 769 32.09 13.38 32.89
C GLN A 769 33.50 13.64 33.44
N HIS A 770 34.21 14.64 32.90
CA HIS A 770 35.57 15.04 33.34
C HIS A 770 35.53 16.32 34.16
N THR A 771 34.58 17.19 33.94
CA THR A 771 34.50 18.51 34.59
C THR A 771 33.68 18.52 35.88
N ILE A 772 32.79 17.54 36.06
CA ILE A 772 31.93 17.42 37.24
C ILE A 772 32.36 16.17 38.02
N PRO A 773 32.96 16.29 39.23
CA PRO A 773 33.49 15.16 40.02
C PRO A 773 32.46 14.08 40.31
N LEU A 774 31.20 14.43 40.49
CA LEU A 774 30.12 13.47 40.71
C LEU A 774 29.95 12.49 39.53
N PHE A 775 30.28 12.90 38.30
CA PHE A 775 30.13 12.11 37.08
C PHE A 775 31.38 11.36 36.66
N SER A 776 32.45 11.43 37.44
CA SER A 776 33.72 10.76 37.15
C SER A 776 33.51 9.25 36.97
N GLY A 777 34.08 8.68 35.89
CA GLY A 777 33.95 7.27 35.55
C GLY A 777 32.62 6.84 34.89
N LEU A 778 31.73 7.79 34.61
CA LEU A 778 30.52 7.57 33.81
C LEU A 778 30.78 7.95 32.34
N SER A 779 30.16 7.24 31.42
CA SER A 779 30.12 7.67 30.01
C SER A 779 29.21 8.88 29.83
N LEU A 780 29.44 9.68 28.77
CA LEU A 780 28.58 10.84 28.45
C LEU A 780 27.09 10.46 28.37
N ARG A 781 26.78 9.29 27.84
CA ARG A 781 25.42 8.74 27.78
C ARG A 781 24.83 8.50 29.18
N GLN A 782 25.61 7.93 30.08
CA GLN A 782 25.21 7.67 31.46
C GLN A 782 24.98 8.98 32.25
N VAL A 783 25.84 9.97 32.04
CA VAL A 783 25.71 11.30 32.65
C VAL A 783 24.44 11.99 32.18
N ARG A 784 24.15 11.96 30.89
CA ARG A 784 22.92 12.52 30.31
C ARG A 784 21.68 11.78 30.84
N LEU A 785 21.77 10.46 30.98
CA LEU A 785 20.69 9.66 31.54
C LEU A 785 20.39 10.04 33.01
N PHE A 786 21.40 10.30 33.81
CA PHE A 786 21.23 10.83 35.18
C PHE A 786 20.61 12.22 35.15
N ALA A 787 21.12 13.14 34.32
CA ALA A 787 20.59 14.49 34.22
C ALA A 787 19.12 14.55 33.79
N LEU A 788 18.65 13.52 33.08
CA LEU A 788 17.22 13.38 32.73
C LEU A 788 16.36 12.86 33.87
N THR A 789 16.92 12.24 34.88
CA THR A 789 16.20 11.85 36.10
C THR A 789 16.19 12.95 37.16
N ALA A 790 17.09 13.91 37.04
CA ALA A 790 17.19 15.14 37.86
C ALA A 790 16.42 16.29 37.21
N ARG A 791 16.14 17.34 37.98
CA ARG A 791 15.51 18.58 37.47
C ARG A 791 16.56 19.63 37.22
N MET A 792 16.56 20.19 35.98
CA MET A 792 17.41 21.35 35.69
C MET A 792 16.68 22.62 36.15
N GLU A 793 17.30 23.38 37.04
CA GLU A 793 16.79 24.69 37.47
C GLU A 793 17.71 25.81 37.00
N GLN A 794 17.12 26.92 36.56
CA GLN A 794 17.82 28.12 36.17
C GLN A 794 17.55 29.15 37.26
N LEU A 795 18.59 29.78 37.75
CA LEU A 795 18.58 30.74 38.86
C LEU A 795 19.11 32.06 38.37
N ALA A 796 18.39 33.12 38.63
CA ALA A 796 18.84 34.50 38.43
C ALA A 796 19.89 34.86 39.47
N PRO A 797 20.69 35.91 39.26
CA PRO A 797 21.58 36.47 40.25
C PRO A 797 20.84 36.80 41.52
N THR A 798 21.44 36.58 42.68
CA THR A 798 20.88 36.80 44.03
C THR A 798 19.76 35.80 44.40
N ALA A 799 19.42 34.82 43.57
CA ALA A 799 18.46 33.82 43.94
C ALA A 799 18.99 32.88 45.02
N LEU A 800 18.24 32.75 46.10
CA LEU A 800 18.58 31.88 47.23
C LEU A 800 18.22 30.41 46.90
N LEU A 801 19.23 29.57 46.81
CA LEU A 801 19.08 28.14 46.50
C LEU A 801 18.79 27.29 47.76
N ILE A 802 19.43 27.65 48.89
CA ILE A 802 19.31 26.93 50.15
C ILE A 802 19.21 27.98 51.27
N ARG A 803 18.32 27.75 52.27
CA ARG A 803 18.20 28.51 53.47
C ARG A 803 18.78 27.78 54.67
N GLU A 804 19.55 28.48 55.54
CA GLU A 804 20.05 27.93 56.79
C GLU A 804 18.90 27.45 57.69
N GLY A 805 19.06 26.34 58.38
CA GLY A 805 18.09 25.71 59.27
C GLY A 805 16.96 24.92 58.56
N GLU A 806 16.78 25.02 57.24
CA GLU A 806 15.78 24.31 56.47
C GLU A 806 16.02 22.79 56.49
N ILE A 807 14.94 21.99 56.59
CA ILE A 807 14.99 20.55 56.44
C ILE A 807 14.53 20.18 55.04
N ALA A 808 15.47 20.03 54.11
CA ALA A 808 15.17 19.64 52.72
C ALA A 808 16.14 18.54 52.29
N ARG A 809 15.61 17.49 51.59
CA ARG A 809 16.36 16.32 51.16
C ARG A 809 16.93 16.44 49.72
N ASP A 810 16.89 17.63 49.17
CA ASP A 810 17.40 17.87 47.81
C ASP A 810 18.89 18.15 47.82
N MET A 811 19.56 17.67 46.78
CA MET A 811 20.92 17.99 46.41
C MET A 811 20.98 18.69 45.09
N PHE A 812 22.01 19.49 44.88
CA PHE A 812 22.22 20.23 43.66
C PHE A 812 23.64 20.02 43.14
N VAL A 813 23.76 19.90 41.82
CA VAL A 813 25.04 19.90 41.09
C VAL A 813 25.10 21.16 40.23
N VAL A 814 26.12 21.96 40.40
CA VAL A 814 26.33 23.19 39.62
C VAL A 814 26.77 22.79 38.22
N VAL A 815 25.96 23.06 37.23
CA VAL A 815 26.25 22.87 35.79
C VAL A 815 26.93 24.09 35.21
N GLU A 816 26.46 25.29 35.63
CA GLU A 816 26.98 26.57 35.16
C GLU A 816 26.67 27.62 36.20
N GLY A 817 27.54 28.66 36.30
CA GLY A 817 27.42 29.76 37.26
C GLY A 817 28.26 29.61 38.51
N HIS A 818 28.10 30.53 39.46
CA HIS A 818 28.81 30.60 40.71
C HIS A 818 27.83 30.83 41.86
N PHE A 819 28.13 30.18 42.99
CA PHE A 819 27.33 30.30 44.22
C PHE A 819 28.21 30.69 45.39
N GLU A 820 27.61 31.36 46.37
CA GLU A 820 28.25 31.74 47.65
C GLU A 820 27.45 31.16 48.78
N ALA A 821 28.16 30.48 49.69
CA ALA A 821 27.61 29.99 50.98
C ALA A 821 27.95 30.96 52.09
N TRP A 822 26.96 31.39 52.85
CA TRP A 822 27.12 32.31 53.94
C TRP A 822 26.20 31.98 55.12
N VAL A 823 26.57 32.44 56.33
CA VAL A 823 25.76 32.33 57.55
C VAL A 823 25.60 33.72 58.16
N GLU A 824 24.48 33.92 58.84
CA GLU A 824 24.23 35.16 59.57
C GLU A 824 24.72 34.99 61.00
N ARG A 825 25.77 35.74 61.40
CA ARG A 825 26.30 35.79 62.78
C ARG A 825 26.69 37.21 63.16
N ASP A 826 26.41 37.56 64.39
CA ASP A 826 26.72 38.87 64.95
C ASP A 826 26.19 40.08 64.13
N GLY A 827 25.02 39.92 63.50
CA GLY A 827 24.35 40.96 62.73
C GLY A 827 24.93 41.16 61.30
N GLY A 828 25.86 40.32 60.87
CA GLY A 828 26.47 40.38 59.53
C GLY A 828 26.55 39.09 58.77
N ARG A 829 26.65 39.17 57.47
CA ARG A 829 26.85 38.02 56.59
C ARG A 829 28.31 37.56 56.63
N LYS A 830 28.58 36.38 57.12
CA LYS A 830 29.91 35.74 57.09
C LYS A 830 29.97 34.73 55.94
N ARG A 831 30.76 34.98 54.91
CA ARG A 831 31.01 34.09 53.80
C ARG A 831 31.82 32.87 54.26
N LEU A 832 31.30 31.66 53.92
CA LEU A 832 31.93 30.39 54.27
C LEU A 832 32.68 29.79 53.06
N ALA A 833 32.08 29.82 51.86
CA ALA A 833 32.68 29.20 50.68
C ALA A 833 32.09 29.77 49.39
N THR A 834 32.85 29.68 48.31
CA THR A 834 32.42 29.90 46.95
C THR A 834 32.38 28.58 46.20
N MET A 835 31.36 28.39 45.38
CA MET A 835 31.12 27.14 44.63
C MET A 835 30.94 27.47 43.16
N ALA A 836 31.63 26.73 42.31
CA ALA A 836 31.58 26.89 40.85
C ALA A 836 31.14 25.56 40.18
N ARG A 837 31.18 25.53 38.87
CA ARG A 837 30.82 24.38 38.07
C ARG A 837 31.46 23.08 38.61
N GLY A 838 30.63 22.03 38.73
CA GLY A 838 31.01 20.71 39.26
C GLY A 838 30.84 20.59 40.77
N ALA A 839 30.61 21.70 41.52
CA ALA A 839 30.34 21.61 42.96
C ALA A 839 29.01 20.89 43.25
N VAL A 840 29.02 20.05 44.27
CA VAL A 840 27.81 19.44 44.83
C VAL A 840 27.42 20.26 46.05
N ILE A 841 26.13 20.64 46.14
CA ILE A 841 25.58 21.52 47.15
C ILE A 841 24.43 20.79 47.83
N GLY A 842 24.35 20.87 49.17
CA GLY A 842 23.22 20.38 49.95
C GLY A 842 23.27 18.89 50.28
N GLU A 843 24.43 18.27 50.23
CA GLU A 843 24.63 16.88 50.53
C GLU A 843 24.30 16.48 51.97
N ALA A 844 24.45 17.41 52.96
CA ALA A 844 24.09 17.18 54.36
C ALA A 844 22.56 16.92 54.50
N GLY A 845 21.76 17.65 53.75
CA GLY A 845 20.29 17.48 53.75
C GLY A 845 19.83 16.16 53.16
N TYR A 846 20.61 15.55 52.28
CA TYR A 846 20.32 14.21 51.73
C TYR A 846 20.23 13.14 52.84
N PHE A 847 21.06 13.28 53.86
CA PHE A 847 21.10 12.38 55.02
C PHE A 847 20.13 12.85 56.14
N GLY A 848 19.23 13.81 55.89
CA GLY A 848 18.21 14.28 56.81
C GLY A 848 18.68 15.31 57.83
N GLN A 849 19.91 15.87 57.67
CA GLN A 849 20.40 16.94 58.53
C GLN A 849 19.86 18.32 58.11
N ARG A 850 19.79 19.26 59.06
CA ARG A 850 19.40 20.64 58.75
C ARG A 850 20.49 21.31 57.90
N ARG A 851 20.09 22.23 57.06
CA ARG A 851 20.99 23.06 56.26
C ARG A 851 21.86 23.94 57.16
N THR A 852 23.14 23.93 56.92
CA THR A 852 24.13 24.59 57.78
C THR A 852 24.50 25.99 57.26
N ALA A 853 24.02 26.43 56.13
CA ALA A 853 24.32 27.74 55.55
C ALA A 853 23.28 28.13 54.51
N HIS A 854 23.14 29.42 54.27
CA HIS A 854 22.49 29.98 53.09
C HIS A 854 23.38 29.76 51.89
N VAL A 855 22.79 29.43 50.71
CA VAL A 855 23.48 29.37 49.41
C VAL A 855 22.75 30.20 48.42
N GLU A 856 23.43 31.19 47.82
CA GLU A 856 22.91 32.17 46.91
C GLU A 856 23.69 32.17 45.58
N ALA A 857 22.99 32.36 44.43
CA ALA A 857 23.62 32.49 43.15
C ALA A 857 24.22 33.90 42.97
N THR A 858 25.48 34.00 42.63
CA THR A 858 26.15 35.30 42.41
C THR A 858 26.00 35.81 40.95
N ARG A 859 25.66 34.92 40.02
CA ARG A 859 25.41 35.16 38.58
C ARG A 859 24.32 34.25 38.10
N ASP A 860 23.85 34.44 36.86
CA ASP A 860 22.99 33.47 36.22
C ASP A 860 23.59 32.10 36.34
N ALA A 861 22.82 31.15 36.89
CA ALA A 861 23.31 29.82 37.21
C ALA A 861 22.31 28.74 36.78
N ARG A 862 22.88 27.56 36.43
CA ARG A 862 22.11 26.34 36.15
C ARG A 862 22.56 25.25 37.08
N VAL A 863 21.60 24.62 37.76
CA VAL A 863 21.85 23.47 38.65
C VAL A 863 21.00 22.27 38.29
N LEU A 864 21.53 21.09 38.56
CA LEU A 864 20.75 19.85 38.56
C LEU A 864 20.28 19.57 39.98
N ARG A 865 18.98 19.63 40.24
CA ARG A 865 18.34 19.24 41.50
C ARG A 865 17.91 17.79 41.48
N PHE A 866 18.24 17.05 42.49
CA PHE A 866 17.81 15.68 42.70
C PHE A 866 17.71 15.33 44.19
N ASN A 867 16.90 14.35 44.53
CA ASN A 867 16.66 13.97 45.92
C ASN A 867 16.91 12.45 46.14
N ALA A 868 16.78 12.01 47.37
CA ALA A 868 16.96 10.60 47.77
C ALA A 868 16.04 9.64 46.99
N ALA A 869 14.79 10.06 46.74
CA ALA A 869 13.84 9.24 45.98
C ALA A 869 14.25 9.11 44.47
N ASP A 870 14.85 10.17 43.91
CA ASP A 870 15.36 10.13 42.53
C ASP A 870 16.53 9.15 42.42
N LEU A 871 17.48 9.17 43.37
CA LEU A 871 18.60 8.23 43.40
C LEU A 871 18.14 6.79 43.69
N GLU A 872 17.16 6.56 44.52
CA GLU A 872 16.57 5.23 44.73
C GLU A 872 15.89 4.68 43.49
N ARG A 873 15.15 5.54 42.76
CA ARG A 873 14.59 5.15 41.46
C ARG A 873 15.69 4.82 40.45
N MET A 874 16.76 5.60 40.42
CA MET A 874 17.93 5.34 39.59
C MET A 874 18.60 4.00 39.96
N ARG A 875 18.74 3.71 41.24
CA ARG A 875 19.33 2.44 41.74
C ARG A 875 18.52 1.23 41.27
N LYS A 876 17.20 1.30 41.30
CA LYS A 876 16.33 0.20 40.81
C LYS A 876 16.43 0.01 39.31
N ARG A 877 16.57 1.09 38.55
CA ARG A 877 16.52 1.05 37.07
C ARG A 877 17.89 0.96 36.41
N TYR A 878 18.90 1.58 36.99
CA TYR A 878 20.26 1.68 36.47
C TYR A 878 21.28 1.49 37.57
N PRO A 879 21.42 0.28 38.18
CA PRO A 879 22.20 0.02 39.40
C PRO A 879 23.68 0.37 39.23
N ARG A 880 24.29 0.16 38.05
CA ARG A 880 25.69 0.52 37.78
C ARG A 880 25.94 2.02 37.80
N ILE A 881 25.03 2.82 37.26
CA ILE A 881 25.13 4.29 37.28
C ILE A 881 25.01 4.78 38.71
N ALA A 882 23.98 4.32 39.44
CA ALA A 882 23.77 4.68 40.85
C ALA A 882 24.97 4.32 41.73
N ALA A 883 25.53 3.13 41.59
CA ALA A 883 26.72 2.71 42.36
C ALA A 883 27.93 3.62 42.13
N THR A 884 28.13 4.06 40.88
CA THR A 884 29.25 4.99 40.56
C THR A 884 28.99 6.37 41.16
N LEU A 885 27.74 6.90 41.09
CA LEU A 885 27.35 8.17 41.67
C LEU A 885 27.52 8.17 43.21
N PHE A 886 27.08 7.11 43.92
CA PHE A 886 27.26 6.98 45.35
C PHE A 886 28.74 6.92 45.73
N ARG A 887 29.54 6.15 45.00
CA ARG A 887 30.99 6.11 45.23
C ARG A 887 31.64 7.49 45.09
N ASN A 888 31.30 8.22 44.05
CA ASN A 888 31.81 9.54 43.79
C ASN A 888 31.35 10.58 44.84
N LEU A 889 30.07 10.47 45.29
CA LEU A 889 29.52 11.31 46.35
C LEU A 889 30.31 11.10 47.67
N ASN A 890 30.53 9.85 48.05
CA ASN A 890 31.34 9.52 49.25
C ASN A 890 32.78 10.04 49.15
N ARG A 891 33.41 9.98 47.97
CA ARG A 891 34.74 10.55 47.75
C ARG A 891 34.75 12.07 47.93
N ILE A 892 33.75 12.78 47.35
CA ILE A 892 33.61 14.23 47.51
C ILE A 892 33.45 14.64 48.98
N GLN A 893 32.67 13.87 49.76
CA GLN A 893 32.52 14.12 51.20
C GLN A 893 33.78 13.86 51.99
N ALA A 894 34.50 12.77 51.72
CA ALA A 894 35.75 12.46 52.37
C ALA A 894 36.83 13.55 52.16
N GLU A 895 36.91 14.06 50.89
CA GLU A 895 37.80 15.16 50.56
C GLU A 895 37.42 16.49 51.28
N ARG A 896 36.12 16.77 51.50
CA ARG A 896 35.65 17.94 52.26
C ARG A 896 36.02 17.82 53.74
N ILE A 897 35.74 16.68 54.35
CA ILE A 897 36.09 16.41 55.74
C ILE A 897 37.61 16.55 55.93
N ALA A 898 38.43 16.00 55.06
CA ALA A 898 39.87 16.12 55.10
C ALA A 898 40.34 17.59 55.02
N ARG A 899 39.75 18.41 54.16
CA ARG A 899 40.05 19.86 54.06
C ARG A 899 39.63 20.64 55.34
N MET A 900 38.43 20.32 55.88
CA MET A 900 37.97 20.96 57.11
C MET A 900 38.86 20.58 58.29
N THR A 901 39.28 19.36 58.45
CA THR A 901 40.23 18.90 59.48
C THR A 901 41.59 19.57 59.31
N ALA A 902 42.07 19.82 58.07
CA ALA A 902 43.30 20.57 57.84
C ALA A 902 43.24 22.08 58.15
N LEU A 903 42.02 22.66 58.15
CA LEU A 903 41.80 24.07 58.53
C LEU A 903 41.60 24.29 60.04
N VAL A 904 41.38 23.21 60.82
CA VAL A 904 41.23 23.22 62.26
C VAL A 904 42.57 22.91 62.95
N ARG A 905 43.50 22.32 62.21
CA ARG A 905 44.90 22.21 62.64
C ARG A 905 45.69 23.45 62.29
#